data_43a477a68750188d3a7b34fe2bd0c717
#
_entry.id   43a477a68750188d3a7b34fe2bd0c717
#
_cell.length_a   1.000
_cell.length_b   1.000
_cell.length_c   1.000
_cell.angle_alpha   90.00
_cell.angle_beta   90.00
_cell.angle_gamma   90.00
#
_symmetry.space_group_name_H-M   'P 1'
#
loop_
_entity.id
_entity.type
_entity.pdbx_description
1 polymer ?
#
loop_
_entity_poly.entity_id
_entity_poly.type
_entity_poly.pdbx_seq_one_letter_code
_entity_poly.pdbx_strand_id
1 'polypeptide(L)'
;MTVADVYVNIPVKSIATAFTYVVPDALPQIDVGWRVFVPFGQVRVEGFVVAVRPYDAAHDGAHRLRAILEPVDEEAWFTPQLLAAAQELAAFYLCSAAEMMRLFMPGKSGLRIFSAYVPAENVDETHPILMDAAARAVYDFLCAHGEQRGAQLRADLPACDVDGALEKLLRYGLIRKEYRADRRDKAKYEKYYTAGEITEELLRAFTRRPAQRRALELFRMEREHTLAELKQAGITTATIRHLTDAHILTEHLRRQMRDSYAAGPRETRGETLTEAQQRAVAALQAGAVAETFHGYLLHGVTGSGKTRVYMETARAVRRAGRQVIVLVPEIALTGQLITAFQEGFAGDIVVLHSRLSLAERNDAIFRVRRGEAGVIIGARSALFTPAGNVGCIILDEEQDMSYKQDESPRYHARVVAEILARRHGAILVMGSATPSLETYARALSGELTLLRMPERIGAQPLPRVRAVDMRAELRRGRRTILSNDLRDLLTETLARGEQAIIMLNRRGYSTFVLCRACGLVLSCHACGQPLVYHANGTLVCHHCDLRADVPAVCPQCGSRCIKYFGAGTEKLEAELAQLLPQARVIRMDRDTTGRKHAHEEILAHFRRRDYDILLGTQMVAKGHDLPGVQTVGIISADASLNLPDFRAAERCFMLITQTAGRAGRHGARGEVIVQTYNPEHYAVQSALRQDYEAFYAQEIVLRRELFYPPLSRLVKLLFHHMDRQRAWDAAAAFADVFQNEFHGRQGYMLVGPSPALIAQERGEYRFVVLIKAAALVDVQDFLREQGMHLRDDVAIDIDPITIF
;
A
#
# COMPACT_ATOMS: atom_id res chain seq x y z
N MET A 1 13.49 -30.58 28.43
CA MET A 1 12.23 -30.00 27.90
C MET A 1 12.61 -28.72 27.18
N THR A 2 12.18 -28.57 25.92
CA THR A 2 12.42 -27.37 25.10
C THR A 2 11.18 -26.53 25.12
N VAL A 3 11.31 -25.21 25.22
CA VAL A 3 10.24 -24.25 25.18
C VAL A 3 10.44 -23.24 24.06
N ALA A 4 9.33 -22.71 23.55
CA ALA A 4 9.33 -21.67 22.54
C ALA A 4 8.53 -20.46 23.02
N ASP A 5 9.08 -19.27 22.81
CA ASP A 5 8.36 -18.02 23.02
C ASP A 5 7.63 -17.65 21.74
N VAL A 6 6.31 -17.43 21.83
CA VAL A 6 5.40 -17.31 20.68
C VAL A 6 4.56 -16.05 20.81
N TYR A 7 4.61 -15.17 19.81
CA TYR A 7 3.62 -14.12 19.67
C TYR A 7 2.33 -14.67 19.08
N VAL A 8 1.24 -14.58 19.82
CA VAL A 8 -0.07 -15.08 19.37
C VAL A 8 -0.73 -14.08 18.41
N ASN A 9 -1.27 -14.57 17.31
CA ASN A 9 -1.89 -13.75 16.28
C ASN A 9 -3.36 -13.42 16.62
N ILE A 10 -3.53 -12.55 17.64
CA ILE A 10 -4.83 -12.08 18.10
C ILE A 10 -4.91 -10.56 17.89
N PRO A 11 -6.03 -10.00 17.36
CA PRO A 11 -6.16 -8.57 17.09
C PRO A 11 -6.56 -7.77 18.35
N VAL A 12 -5.81 -7.95 19.44
CA VAL A 12 -6.02 -7.26 20.72
C VAL A 12 -4.72 -6.57 21.12
N LYS A 13 -4.74 -5.26 21.25
CA LYS A 13 -3.53 -4.46 21.55
C LYS A 13 -2.89 -4.80 22.89
N SER A 14 -3.69 -5.14 23.91
CA SER A 14 -3.19 -5.50 25.24
C SER A 14 -2.37 -6.81 25.27
N ILE A 15 -2.41 -7.61 24.19
CA ILE A 15 -1.63 -8.86 24.06
C ILE A 15 -0.38 -8.55 23.22
N ALA A 16 0.56 -7.82 23.81
CA ALA A 16 1.78 -7.37 23.14
C ALA A 16 3.03 -8.22 23.44
N THR A 17 2.94 -9.14 24.41
CA THR A 17 4.07 -9.98 24.83
C THR A 17 4.02 -11.38 24.21
N ALA A 18 5.18 -12.02 24.12
CA ALA A 18 5.26 -13.42 23.75
C ALA A 18 4.81 -14.31 24.93
N PHE A 19 4.23 -15.46 24.61
CA PHE A 19 3.83 -16.49 25.58
C PHE A 19 4.72 -17.72 25.37
N THR A 20 5.11 -18.36 26.49
CA THR A 20 5.96 -19.53 26.47
C THR A 20 5.14 -20.82 26.34
N TYR A 21 5.50 -21.67 25.38
CA TYR A 21 4.89 -22.97 25.11
C TYR A 21 5.93 -24.08 25.09
N VAL A 22 5.54 -25.29 25.45
CA VAL A 22 6.40 -26.48 25.32
C VAL A 22 6.48 -26.89 23.86
N VAL A 23 7.70 -27.16 23.35
CA VAL A 23 7.89 -27.82 22.06
C VAL A 23 7.78 -29.32 22.27
N PRO A 24 6.77 -30.03 21.69
CA PRO A 24 6.65 -31.47 21.85
C PRO A 24 7.84 -32.21 21.21
N ASP A 25 8.26 -33.32 21.79
CA ASP A 25 9.35 -34.17 21.24
C ASP A 25 8.97 -34.74 19.85
N ALA A 26 7.68 -34.81 19.53
CA ALA A 26 7.18 -35.20 18.23
C ALA A 26 7.33 -34.11 17.14
N LEU A 27 7.69 -32.90 17.51
CA LEU A 27 7.85 -31.74 16.62
C LEU A 27 9.25 -31.11 16.75
N PRO A 28 10.34 -31.88 16.63
CA PRO A 28 11.69 -31.41 16.88
C PRO A 28 12.19 -30.38 15.86
N GLN A 29 11.50 -30.25 14.70
CA GLN A 29 11.83 -29.30 13.63
C GLN A 29 11.40 -27.86 13.93
N ILE A 30 10.56 -27.62 14.96
CA ILE A 30 10.11 -26.28 15.29
C ILE A 30 11.26 -25.46 15.84
N ASP A 31 11.54 -24.35 15.19
CA ASP A 31 12.60 -23.40 15.55
C ASP A 31 12.10 -21.94 15.34
N VAL A 32 12.97 -20.99 15.56
CA VAL A 32 12.71 -19.56 15.37
C VAL A 32 12.22 -19.29 13.94
N GLY A 33 11.20 -18.44 13.81
CA GLY A 33 10.60 -18.07 12.52
C GLY A 33 9.48 -19.00 12.05
N TRP A 34 9.19 -20.10 12.77
CA TRP A 34 8.07 -20.98 12.45
C TRP A 34 6.74 -20.34 12.81
N ARG A 35 5.71 -20.64 12.01
CA ARG A 35 4.32 -20.41 12.37
C ARG A 35 3.75 -21.68 12.98
N VAL A 36 3.08 -21.54 14.08
CA VAL A 36 2.55 -22.68 14.86
C VAL A 36 1.12 -22.42 15.29
N PHE A 37 0.36 -23.48 15.50
CA PHE A 37 -0.88 -23.41 16.24
C PHE A 37 -0.63 -23.65 17.73
N VAL A 38 -1.14 -22.74 18.55
CA VAL A 38 -1.04 -22.81 20.01
C VAL A 38 -2.40 -22.69 20.66
N PRO A 39 -2.61 -23.32 21.84
CA PRO A 39 -3.81 -23.12 22.63
C PRO A 39 -3.73 -21.80 23.39
N PHE A 40 -4.70 -20.90 23.21
CA PHE A 40 -4.84 -19.65 23.95
C PHE A 40 -6.22 -19.56 24.61
N GLY A 41 -6.29 -19.62 25.94
CA GLY A 41 -7.55 -19.86 26.65
C GLY A 41 -8.18 -21.19 26.24
N GLN A 42 -9.38 -21.13 25.70
CA GLN A 42 -10.08 -22.29 25.11
C GLN A 42 -10.04 -22.32 23.58
N VAL A 43 -9.24 -21.43 22.98
CA VAL A 43 -9.19 -21.20 21.54
C VAL A 43 -7.85 -21.69 20.99
N ARG A 44 -7.88 -22.29 19.81
CA ARG A 44 -6.68 -22.57 19.03
C ARG A 44 -6.39 -21.33 18.15
N VAL A 45 -5.17 -20.78 18.28
CA VAL A 45 -4.75 -19.58 17.53
C VAL A 45 -3.42 -19.84 16.82
N GLU A 46 -3.19 -19.10 15.75
CA GLU A 46 -1.90 -19.04 15.09
C GLU A 46 -0.92 -18.20 15.93
N GLY A 47 0.34 -18.59 15.95
CA GLY A 47 1.40 -17.84 16.61
C GLY A 47 2.70 -17.90 15.83
N PHE A 48 3.61 -17.02 16.18
CA PHE A 48 4.93 -16.87 15.55
C PHE A 48 6.00 -17.16 16.57
N VAL A 49 6.83 -18.18 16.31
CA VAL A 49 7.94 -18.56 17.18
C VAL A 49 9.08 -17.54 17.05
N VAL A 50 9.46 -16.91 18.16
CA VAL A 50 10.49 -15.86 18.17
C VAL A 50 11.73 -16.24 18.94
N ALA A 51 11.64 -17.21 19.83
CA ALA A 51 12.76 -17.82 20.50
C ALA A 51 12.48 -19.29 20.80
N VAL A 52 13.51 -20.12 20.75
CA VAL A 52 13.48 -21.51 21.20
C VAL A 52 14.65 -21.69 22.17
N ARG A 53 14.36 -22.22 23.34
CA ARG A 53 15.36 -22.34 24.43
C ARG A 53 15.07 -23.53 25.37
N PRO A 54 16.03 -23.97 26.17
CA PRO A 54 15.77 -24.89 27.25
C PRO A 54 14.79 -24.28 28.27
N TYR A 55 13.97 -25.13 28.88
CA TYR A 55 13.10 -24.71 29.98
C TYR A 55 13.92 -24.26 31.18
N ASP A 56 13.60 -23.12 31.74
CA ASP A 56 14.19 -22.57 32.97
C ASP A 56 13.10 -22.35 34.03
N ALA A 57 13.12 -23.16 35.10
CA ALA A 57 12.11 -23.08 36.14
C ALA A 57 12.06 -21.72 36.86
N ALA A 58 13.17 -20.98 36.90
CA ALA A 58 13.25 -19.67 37.52
C ALA A 58 12.57 -18.58 36.66
N HIS A 59 12.62 -18.72 35.35
CA HIS A 59 12.07 -17.76 34.39
C HIS A 59 10.64 -18.11 33.95
N ASP A 60 10.40 -19.41 33.67
CA ASP A 60 9.14 -19.89 33.11
C ASP A 60 8.04 -20.17 34.14
N GLY A 61 8.39 -20.06 35.41
CA GLY A 61 7.49 -20.15 36.57
C GLY A 61 6.97 -21.56 36.83
N ALA A 62 6.22 -21.72 37.94
CA ALA A 62 5.57 -22.98 38.33
C ALA A 62 4.26 -23.27 37.56
N HIS A 63 3.95 -22.50 36.55
CA HIS A 63 2.71 -22.67 35.78
C HIS A 63 2.82 -23.84 34.79
N ARG A 64 1.75 -24.61 34.69
CA ARG A 64 1.66 -25.71 33.71
C ARG A 64 1.65 -25.14 32.29
N LEU A 65 2.83 -25.09 31.65
CA LEU A 65 2.97 -24.65 30.27
C LEU A 65 2.13 -25.55 29.36
N ARG A 66 1.49 -24.94 28.35
CA ARG A 66 0.77 -25.67 27.30
C ARG A 66 1.75 -25.99 26.17
N ALA A 67 1.46 -27.06 25.44
CA ALA A 67 2.29 -27.47 24.30
C ALA A 67 1.83 -26.79 22.99
N ILE A 68 2.75 -26.60 22.07
CA ILE A 68 2.46 -26.31 20.66
C ILE A 68 1.66 -27.49 20.09
N LEU A 69 0.60 -27.18 19.33
CA LEU A 69 -0.29 -28.19 18.78
C LEU A 69 0.28 -28.79 17.48
N GLU A 70 0.62 -27.96 16.53
CA GLU A 70 1.16 -28.36 15.23
C GLU A 70 1.81 -27.16 14.51
N PRO A 71 2.72 -27.39 13.54
CA PRO A 71 3.20 -26.33 12.64
C PRO A 71 2.11 -25.93 11.63
N VAL A 72 2.14 -24.67 11.20
CA VAL A 72 1.28 -24.16 10.14
C VAL A 72 1.84 -24.45 8.76
N ASP A 73 3.17 -24.36 8.63
CA ASP A 73 3.94 -24.52 7.38
C ASP A 73 4.87 -25.73 7.48
N GLU A 74 5.39 -26.14 6.32
CA GLU A 74 6.38 -27.22 6.23
C GLU A 74 7.80 -26.76 6.57
N GLU A 75 8.04 -25.45 6.57
CA GLU A 75 9.33 -24.80 6.85
C GLU A 75 9.14 -23.45 7.53
N ALA A 76 10.19 -22.91 8.16
CA ALA A 76 10.15 -21.62 8.80
C ALA A 76 9.70 -20.52 7.82
N TRP A 77 8.74 -19.70 8.25
CA TRP A 77 8.21 -18.60 7.42
C TRP A 77 9.12 -17.37 7.44
N PHE A 78 9.66 -17.03 8.59
CA PHE A 78 10.54 -15.89 8.79
C PHE A 78 12.00 -16.30 8.81
N THR A 79 12.83 -15.59 8.04
CA THR A 79 14.27 -15.60 8.27
C THR A 79 14.61 -14.78 9.51
N PRO A 80 15.79 -14.95 10.14
CA PRO A 80 16.22 -14.14 11.26
C PRO A 80 16.19 -12.63 10.98
N GLN A 81 16.56 -12.22 9.76
CA GLN A 81 16.54 -10.82 9.30
C GLN A 81 15.13 -10.25 9.25
N LEU A 82 14.17 -11.00 8.69
CA LEU A 82 12.76 -10.58 8.60
C LEU A 82 12.12 -10.52 9.98
N LEU A 83 12.43 -11.46 10.86
CA LEU A 83 11.93 -11.47 12.24
C LEU A 83 12.43 -10.26 13.02
N ALA A 84 13.74 -9.99 12.95
CA ALA A 84 14.33 -8.82 13.59
C ALA A 84 13.77 -7.50 13.03
N ALA A 85 13.56 -7.42 11.69
CA ALA A 85 12.94 -6.27 11.07
C ALA A 85 11.50 -6.07 11.55
N ALA A 86 10.70 -7.14 11.66
CA ALA A 86 9.31 -7.06 12.14
C ALA A 86 9.24 -6.58 13.59
N GLN A 87 10.15 -7.05 14.47
CA GLN A 87 10.23 -6.60 15.86
C GLN A 87 10.67 -5.13 15.96
N GLU A 88 11.67 -4.70 15.18
CA GLU A 88 12.13 -3.31 15.14
C GLU A 88 11.03 -2.36 14.64
N LEU A 89 10.30 -2.77 13.59
CA LEU A 89 9.16 -2.02 13.06
C LEU A 89 8.01 -1.93 14.08
N ALA A 90 7.72 -3.01 14.79
CA ALA A 90 6.70 -3.01 15.84
C ALA A 90 7.05 -2.04 16.97
N ALA A 91 8.31 -2.02 17.39
CA ALA A 91 8.81 -1.07 18.38
C ALA A 91 8.76 0.36 17.87
N PHE A 92 9.14 0.60 16.61
CA PHE A 92 9.11 1.93 15.99
C PHE A 92 7.69 2.49 15.86
N TYR A 93 6.72 1.67 15.42
CA TYR A 93 5.33 2.11 15.19
C TYR A 93 4.42 1.95 16.42
N LEU A 94 4.95 1.54 17.57
CA LEU A 94 4.20 1.35 18.81
C LEU A 94 2.98 0.42 18.61
N CYS A 95 3.19 -0.69 17.91
CA CYS A 95 2.18 -1.73 17.68
C CYS A 95 2.69 -3.10 18.18
N SER A 96 1.81 -4.11 18.23
CA SER A 96 2.25 -5.44 18.63
C SER A 96 3.13 -6.10 17.57
N ALA A 97 4.11 -6.93 18.01
CA ALA A 97 4.95 -7.68 17.07
C ALA A 97 4.13 -8.61 16.17
N ALA A 98 3.08 -9.25 16.72
CA ALA A 98 2.18 -10.09 15.96
C ALA A 98 1.44 -9.31 14.85
N GLU A 99 1.05 -8.07 15.12
CA GLU A 99 0.40 -7.18 14.15
C GLU A 99 1.35 -6.83 12.99
N MET A 100 2.62 -6.57 13.29
CA MET A 100 3.64 -6.31 12.27
C MET A 100 4.00 -7.58 11.47
N MET A 101 4.18 -8.73 12.15
CA MET A 101 4.45 -10.02 11.52
C MET A 101 3.34 -10.45 10.57
N ARG A 102 2.09 -10.11 10.88
CA ARG A 102 0.93 -10.40 10.04
C ARG A 102 1.01 -9.74 8.65
N LEU A 103 1.72 -8.63 8.51
CA LEU A 103 1.92 -7.99 7.21
C LEU A 103 2.75 -8.83 6.24
N PHE A 104 3.65 -9.68 6.78
CA PHE A 104 4.45 -10.61 5.99
C PHE A 104 3.69 -11.86 5.55
N MET A 105 2.40 -11.96 5.90
CA MET A 105 1.54 -13.08 5.52
C MET A 105 0.81 -12.80 4.22
N PRO A 106 0.57 -13.83 3.37
CA PRO A 106 -0.27 -13.69 2.20
C PRO A 106 -1.72 -13.46 2.62
N GLY A 107 -2.22 -12.25 2.42
CA GLY A 107 -3.56 -11.86 2.85
C GLY A 107 -3.65 -11.55 4.36
N LYS A 108 -4.82 -11.06 4.83
CA LYS A 108 -5.04 -10.70 6.24
C LYS A 108 -4.96 -11.88 7.23
N SER A 109 -5.00 -13.10 6.76
CA SER A 109 -4.48 -14.38 7.26
C SER A 109 -4.79 -15.44 6.21
N GLY A 110 -3.84 -16.26 5.80
CA GLY A 110 -4.05 -17.41 4.90
C GLY A 110 -4.96 -18.48 5.51
N LEU A 111 -5.31 -18.31 6.77
CA LEU A 111 -6.18 -19.16 7.56
C LEU A 111 -7.42 -18.37 7.98
N ARG A 112 -8.57 -18.83 7.59
CA ARG A 112 -9.84 -18.37 8.16
C ARG A 112 -10.18 -19.23 9.35
N ILE A 113 -9.98 -18.70 10.56
CA ILE A 113 -10.52 -19.35 11.75
C ILE A 113 -12.02 -19.10 11.78
N PHE A 114 -12.79 -20.16 11.90
CA PHE A 114 -14.24 -20.08 12.06
C PHE A 114 -14.67 -20.94 13.25
N SER A 115 -15.80 -20.56 13.84
CA SER A 115 -16.41 -21.36 14.89
C SER A 115 -17.22 -22.47 14.27
N ALA A 116 -16.94 -23.70 14.70
CA ALA A 116 -17.76 -24.86 14.47
C ALA A 116 -18.44 -25.25 15.78
N TYR A 117 -19.65 -25.79 15.70
CA TYR A 117 -20.41 -26.23 16.83
C TYR A 117 -20.61 -27.74 16.69
N VAL A 118 -20.36 -28.45 17.78
CA VAL A 118 -20.52 -29.93 17.87
C VAL A 118 -21.37 -30.27 19.08
N PRO A 119 -22.20 -31.34 19.01
CA PRO A 119 -22.90 -31.82 20.18
C PRO A 119 -21.91 -32.23 21.28
N ALA A 120 -22.25 -32.00 22.53
CA ALA A 120 -21.47 -32.50 23.64
C ALA A 120 -21.69 -34.00 23.82
N GLU A 121 -20.70 -34.72 24.34
CA GLU A 121 -20.85 -36.14 24.69
C GLU A 121 -21.66 -36.28 25.99
N ASN A 122 -22.53 -37.32 26.07
CA ASN A 122 -23.34 -37.65 27.27
C ASN A 122 -24.29 -36.51 27.71
N VAL A 123 -25.04 -35.95 26.76
CA VAL A 123 -26.02 -34.90 27.03
C VAL A 123 -27.32 -35.56 27.56
N ASP A 124 -27.90 -34.97 28.61
CA ASP A 124 -29.23 -35.31 29.07
C ASP A 124 -30.27 -34.69 28.10
N GLU A 125 -30.86 -35.51 27.26
CA GLU A 125 -31.88 -35.11 26.27
C GLU A 125 -33.19 -34.59 26.91
N THR A 126 -33.31 -34.74 28.23
CA THR A 126 -34.49 -34.23 28.99
C THR A 126 -34.23 -32.84 29.57
N HIS A 127 -33.08 -32.26 29.30
CA HIS A 127 -32.67 -30.94 29.82
C HIS A 127 -33.71 -29.86 29.48
N PRO A 128 -34.20 -29.06 30.46
CA PRO A 128 -35.28 -28.10 30.25
C PRO A 128 -35.06 -27.10 29.11
N ILE A 129 -33.80 -26.76 28.78
CA ILE A 129 -33.47 -25.86 27.67
C ILE A 129 -33.91 -26.40 26.30
N LEU A 130 -33.99 -27.72 26.15
CA LEU A 130 -34.48 -28.38 24.93
C LEU A 130 -36.01 -28.30 24.77
N MET A 131 -36.75 -27.70 25.73
CA MET A 131 -38.14 -27.30 25.54
C MET A 131 -38.29 -26.00 24.74
N ASP A 132 -37.21 -25.22 24.61
CA ASP A 132 -37.13 -24.09 23.67
C ASP A 132 -37.04 -24.61 22.24
N ALA A 133 -38.03 -24.28 21.40
CA ALA A 133 -38.16 -24.80 20.04
C ALA A 133 -36.91 -24.45 19.16
N ALA A 134 -36.31 -23.28 19.34
CA ALA A 134 -35.12 -22.89 18.58
C ALA A 134 -33.87 -23.65 19.05
N ALA A 135 -33.69 -23.80 20.38
CA ALA A 135 -32.59 -24.56 20.94
C ALA A 135 -32.70 -26.04 20.55
N ARG A 136 -33.90 -26.60 20.57
CA ARG A 136 -34.20 -28.01 20.16
C ARG A 136 -33.82 -28.20 18.67
N ALA A 137 -34.32 -27.35 17.80
CA ALA A 137 -34.07 -27.45 16.37
C ALA A 137 -32.56 -27.39 16.02
N VAL A 138 -31.79 -26.47 16.64
CA VAL A 138 -30.34 -26.36 16.45
C VAL A 138 -29.63 -27.60 17.01
N TYR A 139 -30.04 -28.11 18.20
CA TYR A 139 -29.43 -29.28 18.81
C TYR A 139 -29.65 -30.53 17.97
N ASP A 140 -30.90 -30.81 17.57
CA ASP A 140 -31.25 -31.96 16.73
C ASP A 140 -30.53 -31.92 15.37
N PHE A 141 -30.43 -30.73 14.78
CA PHE A 141 -29.68 -30.56 13.54
C PHE A 141 -28.20 -30.91 13.71
N LEU A 142 -27.57 -30.45 14.80
CA LEU A 142 -26.16 -30.78 15.11
C LEU A 142 -25.98 -32.28 15.39
N CYS A 143 -26.93 -32.92 16.08
CA CYS A 143 -26.88 -34.37 16.31
C CYS A 143 -27.00 -35.17 15.01
N ALA A 144 -27.84 -34.71 14.07
CA ALA A 144 -28.05 -35.39 12.79
C ALA A 144 -26.92 -35.19 11.78
N HIS A 145 -26.28 -34.00 11.76
CA HIS A 145 -25.33 -33.63 10.73
C HIS A 145 -23.89 -33.46 11.25
N GLY A 146 -23.69 -33.67 12.56
CA GLY A 146 -22.37 -33.50 13.20
C GLY A 146 -21.91 -32.03 13.27
N GLU A 147 -20.62 -31.84 13.15
CA GLU A 147 -19.99 -30.51 13.21
C GLU A 147 -20.54 -29.55 12.16
N GLN A 148 -21.04 -28.36 12.57
CA GLN A 148 -21.58 -27.33 11.67
C GLN A 148 -21.07 -25.95 11.98
N ARG A 149 -20.93 -25.10 10.94
CA ARG A 149 -20.59 -23.69 11.07
C ARG A 149 -21.80 -22.84 11.43
N GLY A 150 -21.65 -21.82 12.27
CA GLY A 150 -22.77 -20.93 12.62
C GLY A 150 -23.41 -20.23 11.39
N ALA A 151 -22.65 -19.93 10.36
CA ALA A 151 -23.18 -19.39 9.10
C ALA A 151 -24.03 -20.41 8.33
N GLN A 152 -23.67 -21.69 8.41
CA GLN A 152 -24.40 -22.79 7.77
C GLN A 152 -25.68 -23.08 8.52
N LEU A 153 -25.60 -23.13 9.85
CA LEU A 153 -26.82 -23.31 10.70
C LEU A 153 -27.84 -22.19 10.41
N ARG A 154 -27.43 -20.95 10.25
CA ARG A 154 -28.33 -19.84 9.88
C ARG A 154 -28.92 -19.98 8.48
N ALA A 155 -28.18 -20.57 7.54
CA ALA A 155 -28.68 -20.82 6.19
C ALA A 155 -29.68 -21.99 6.13
N ASP A 156 -29.41 -23.06 6.91
CA ASP A 156 -30.20 -24.28 6.90
C ASP A 156 -31.43 -24.21 7.83
N LEU A 157 -31.38 -23.30 8.82
CA LEU A 157 -32.48 -23.08 9.80
C LEU A 157 -32.95 -21.58 9.78
N PRO A 158 -33.42 -21.07 8.64
CA PRO A 158 -33.70 -19.61 8.48
C PRO A 158 -34.91 -19.14 9.32
N ALA A 159 -35.77 -20.04 9.80
CA ALA A 159 -36.91 -19.71 10.64
C ALA A 159 -36.61 -19.71 12.15
N CYS A 160 -35.36 -20.05 12.55
CA CYS A 160 -34.94 -20.14 13.94
C CYS A 160 -34.05 -18.97 14.34
N ASP A 161 -34.15 -18.51 15.59
CA ASP A 161 -33.11 -17.69 16.23
C ASP A 161 -31.90 -18.56 16.57
N VAL A 162 -31.05 -18.79 15.56
CA VAL A 162 -29.88 -19.68 15.69
C VAL A 162 -28.86 -19.10 16.67
N ASP A 163 -28.67 -17.78 16.71
CA ASP A 163 -27.63 -17.16 17.56
C ASP A 163 -28.04 -17.24 19.04
N GLY A 164 -29.30 -16.92 19.37
CA GLY A 164 -29.83 -17.09 20.71
C GLY A 164 -29.87 -18.56 21.16
N ALA A 165 -30.19 -19.49 20.26
CA ALA A 165 -30.17 -20.92 20.55
C ALA A 165 -28.73 -21.42 20.83
N LEU A 166 -27.73 -21.04 20.01
CA LEU A 166 -26.33 -21.40 20.21
C LEU A 166 -25.79 -20.88 21.55
N GLU A 167 -26.12 -19.64 21.92
CA GLU A 167 -25.71 -19.07 23.21
C GLU A 167 -26.26 -19.86 24.39
N LYS A 168 -27.58 -20.20 24.36
CA LYS A 168 -28.21 -21.00 25.37
C LYS A 168 -27.62 -22.42 25.47
N LEU A 169 -27.46 -23.11 24.35
CA LEU A 169 -26.91 -24.47 24.31
C LEU A 169 -25.45 -24.52 24.79
N LEU A 170 -24.63 -23.53 24.45
CA LEU A 170 -23.25 -23.39 24.97
C LEU A 170 -23.24 -23.16 26.47
N ARG A 171 -24.10 -22.27 26.96
CA ARG A 171 -24.18 -21.88 28.39
C ARG A 171 -24.50 -23.07 29.27
N TYR A 172 -25.35 -24.00 28.80
CA TYR A 172 -25.74 -25.20 29.53
C TYR A 172 -24.93 -26.44 29.18
N GLY A 173 -23.90 -26.28 28.32
CA GLY A 173 -22.94 -27.35 27.99
C GLY A 173 -23.49 -28.46 27.10
N LEU A 174 -24.63 -28.25 26.40
CA LEU A 174 -25.21 -29.24 25.50
C LEU A 174 -24.47 -29.31 24.15
N ILE A 175 -23.79 -28.25 23.78
CA ILE A 175 -22.91 -28.20 22.61
C ILE A 175 -21.55 -27.64 23.01
N ARG A 176 -20.53 -27.93 22.19
CA ARG A 176 -19.19 -27.37 22.32
C ARG A 176 -18.92 -26.49 21.11
N LYS A 177 -18.24 -25.37 21.36
CA LYS A 177 -17.73 -24.48 20.31
C LYS A 177 -16.28 -24.83 20.06
N GLU A 178 -16.00 -25.31 18.87
CA GLU A 178 -14.66 -25.61 18.42
C GLU A 178 -14.22 -24.61 17.37
N TYR A 179 -12.93 -24.32 17.34
CA TYR A 179 -12.37 -23.40 16.32
C TYR A 179 -11.65 -24.24 15.29
N ARG A 180 -12.03 -24.06 14.03
CA ARG A 180 -11.41 -24.72 12.89
C ARG A 180 -10.71 -23.70 12.01
N ALA A 181 -9.60 -24.10 11.40
CA ALA A 181 -8.89 -23.32 10.41
C ALA A 181 -9.17 -23.88 9.01
N ASP A 182 -9.65 -23.03 8.14
CA ASP A 182 -9.83 -23.35 6.73
C ASP A 182 -8.74 -22.61 5.94
N ARG A 183 -7.85 -23.35 5.26
CA ARG A 183 -6.89 -22.75 4.33
C ARG A 183 -7.67 -22.26 3.13
N ARG A 184 -7.83 -20.95 2.98
CA ARG A 184 -8.39 -20.32 1.78
C ARG A 184 -7.55 -20.58 0.53
N ASP A 185 -6.33 -21.04 0.75
CA ASP A 185 -5.36 -21.23 -0.30
C ASP A 185 -5.27 -22.71 -0.67
N LYS A 186 -6.10 -23.09 -1.62
CA LYS A 186 -5.90 -24.35 -2.32
C LYS A 186 -4.90 -24.11 -3.43
N ALA A 187 -3.63 -24.44 -3.19
CA ALA A 187 -2.65 -24.58 -4.24
C ALA A 187 -3.23 -25.50 -5.32
N LYS A 188 -3.16 -25.07 -6.57
CA LYS A 188 -3.58 -25.92 -7.69
C LYS A 188 -2.42 -26.85 -8.00
N TYR A 189 -2.67 -28.15 -7.93
CA TYR A 189 -1.68 -29.15 -8.31
C TYR A 189 -2.05 -29.72 -9.67
N GLU A 190 -1.05 -29.86 -10.49
CA GLU A 190 -1.10 -30.56 -11.77
C GLU A 190 -0.45 -31.93 -11.59
N LYS A 191 -1.12 -32.96 -12.10
CA LYS A 191 -0.56 -34.29 -12.16
C LYS A 191 0.40 -34.38 -13.34
N TYR A 192 1.60 -34.84 -13.09
CA TYR A 192 2.54 -35.20 -14.13
C TYR A 192 3.10 -36.61 -13.87
N TYR A 193 3.54 -37.21 -14.90
CA TYR A 193 4.00 -38.60 -14.88
C TYR A 193 5.43 -38.66 -15.38
N THR A 194 6.26 -39.47 -14.72
CA THR A 194 7.62 -39.77 -15.15
C THR A 194 7.74 -41.26 -15.47
N ALA A 195 8.60 -41.57 -16.44
CA ALA A 195 8.96 -42.94 -16.73
C ALA A 195 10.48 -43.17 -16.52
N GLY A 196 10.82 -44.36 -16.12
CA GLY A 196 12.19 -44.84 -16.16
C GLY A 196 12.71 -44.97 -17.61
N GLU A 197 13.76 -45.73 -17.79
CA GLU A 197 14.27 -46.00 -19.15
C GLU A 197 13.32 -46.89 -19.93
N ILE A 198 12.82 -46.41 -21.07
CA ILE A 198 11.92 -47.17 -21.97
C ILE A 198 12.77 -47.91 -22.98
N THR A 199 12.99 -49.21 -22.69
CA THR A 199 13.77 -50.10 -23.56
C THR A 199 12.94 -50.64 -24.72
N GLU A 200 13.63 -51.10 -25.78
CA GLU A 200 12.97 -51.77 -26.91
C GLU A 200 12.23 -53.07 -26.50
N GLU A 201 12.74 -53.76 -25.50
CA GLU A 201 12.07 -54.93 -24.94
C GLU A 201 10.73 -54.57 -24.28
N LEU A 202 10.70 -53.47 -23.51
CA LEU A 202 9.47 -52.97 -22.91
C LEU A 202 8.45 -52.60 -24.00
N LEU A 203 8.84 -51.90 -25.05
CA LEU A 203 7.96 -51.58 -26.17
C LEU A 203 7.42 -52.80 -26.92
N ARG A 204 8.24 -53.86 -27.05
CA ARG A 204 7.80 -55.14 -27.64
C ARG A 204 6.77 -55.86 -26.77
N ALA A 205 6.89 -55.79 -25.44
CA ALA A 205 5.92 -56.38 -24.51
C ALA A 205 4.50 -55.77 -24.66
N PHE A 206 4.41 -54.51 -25.15
CA PHE A 206 3.14 -53.83 -25.39
C PHE A 206 2.69 -53.80 -26.85
N THR A 207 3.26 -54.64 -27.73
CA THR A 207 2.92 -54.69 -29.17
C THR A 207 1.42 -54.99 -29.42
N ARG A 208 0.75 -55.76 -28.56
CA ARG A 208 -0.68 -56.09 -28.65
C ARG A 208 -1.59 -55.02 -27.96
N ARG A 209 -1.00 -53.95 -27.42
CA ARG A 209 -1.72 -52.91 -26.67
C ARG A 209 -1.33 -51.50 -27.24
N PRO A 210 -1.89 -51.12 -28.38
CA PRO A 210 -1.38 -49.97 -29.16
C PRO A 210 -1.48 -48.64 -28.41
N ALA A 211 -2.51 -48.43 -27.56
CA ALA A 211 -2.63 -47.22 -26.78
C ALA A 211 -1.54 -47.09 -25.71
N GLN A 212 -1.19 -48.18 -25.03
CA GLN A 212 -0.12 -48.19 -24.04
C GLN A 212 1.25 -48.04 -24.69
N ARG A 213 1.48 -48.70 -25.79
CA ARG A 213 2.72 -48.55 -26.58
C ARG A 213 2.94 -47.12 -27.03
N ARG A 214 1.88 -46.47 -27.57
CA ARG A 214 1.94 -45.05 -27.98
C ARG A 214 2.28 -44.14 -26.80
N ALA A 215 1.75 -44.41 -25.61
CA ALA A 215 2.12 -43.67 -24.42
C ALA A 215 3.60 -43.85 -24.08
N LEU A 216 4.11 -45.07 -24.09
CA LEU A 216 5.54 -45.36 -23.82
C LEU A 216 6.47 -44.74 -24.86
N GLU A 217 6.08 -44.66 -26.13
CA GLU A 217 6.84 -43.98 -27.17
C GLU A 217 6.96 -42.46 -26.89
N LEU A 218 5.94 -41.82 -26.32
CA LEU A 218 6.04 -40.43 -25.88
C LEU A 218 7.06 -40.27 -24.75
N PHE A 219 6.97 -41.12 -23.70
CA PHE A 219 7.93 -41.11 -22.60
C PHE A 219 9.36 -41.49 -22.96
N ARG A 220 9.56 -42.16 -24.11
CA ARG A 220 10.88 -42.42 -24.67
C ARG A 220 11.50 -41.13 -25.25
N MET A 221 10.67 -40.26 -25.84
CA MET A 221 11.14 -38.99 -26.40
C MET A 221 11.40 -37.97 -25.28
N GLU A 222 10.47 -37.86 -24.33
CA GLU A 222 10.58 -37.02 -23.16
C GLU A 222 10.16 -37.80 -21.91
N ARG A 223 11.01 -37.85 -20.90
CA ARG A 223 10.79 -38.68 -19.69
C ARG A 223 9.67 -38.18 -18.75
N GLU A 224 9.15 -37.00 -19.00
CA GLU A 224 8.14 -36.34 -18.16
C GLU A 224 7.03 -35.75 -19.04
N HIS A 225 5.78 -36.02 -18.66
CA HIS A 225 4.61 -35.40 -19.31
C HIS A 225 3.52 -35.08 -18.29
N THR A 226 2.83 -33.95 -18.46
CA THR A 226 1.65 -33.58 -17.70
C THR A 226 0.43 -34.40 -18.14
N LEU A 227 -0.57 -34.52 -17.26
CA LEU A 227 -1.84 -35.17 -17.62
C LEU A 227 -2.53 -34.45 -18.81
N ALA A 228 -2.36 -33.13 -18.93
CA ALA A 228 -2.95 -32.32 -20.00
C ALA A 228 -2.28 -32.67 -21.36
N GLU A 229 -0.94 -32.76 -21.44
CA GLU A 229 -0.18 -33.12 -22.62
C GLU A 229 -0.49 -34.56 -23.08
N LEU A 230 -0.57 -35.49 -22.13
CA LEU A 230 -0.94 -36.85 -22.42
C LEU A 230 -2.34 -36.97 -23.04
N LYS A 231 -3.31 -36.25 -22.51
CA LYS A 231 -4.68 -36.16 -23.06
C LYS A 231 -4.68 -35.52 -24.44
N GLN A 232 -3.92 -34.45 -24.65
CA GLN A 232 -3.78 -33.80 -25.95
C GLN A 232 -3.13 -34.71 -27.01
N ALA A 233 -2.21 -35.57 -26.60
CA ALA A 233 -1.65 -36.61 -27.41
C ALA A 233 -2.59 -37.84 -27.65
N GLY A 234 -3.83 -37.78 -27.13
CA GLY A 234 -4.84 -38.80 -27.28
C GLY A 234 -4.67 -40.02 -26.36
N ILE A 235 -3.89 -39.88 -25.26
CA ILE A 235 -3.74 -40.93 -24.26
C ILE A 235 -4.85 -40.83 -23.22
N THR A 236 -5.60 -41.91 -23.02
CA THR A 236 -6.71 -41.92 -22.07
C THR A 236 -6.23 -42.09 -20.63
N THR A 237 -7.03 -41.57 -19.68
CA THR A 237 -6.74 -41.74 -18.24
C THR A 237 -6.68 -43.19 -17.81
N ALA A 238 -7.44 -44.06 -18.45
CA ALA A 238 -7.40 -45.52 -18.21
C ALA A 238 -6.05 -46.12 -18.63
N THR A 239 -5.47 -45.68 -19.78
CA THR A 239 -4.15 -46.10 -20.23
C THR A 239 -3.06 -45.67 -19.25
N ILE A 240 -3.12 -44.42 -18.79
CA ILE A 240 -2.17 -43.87 -17.82
C ILE A 240 -2.23 -44.66 -16.51
N ARG A 241 -3.45 -44.89 -15.97
CA ARG A 241 -3.66 -45.67 -14.76
C ARG A 241 -3.08 -47.06 -14.85
N HIS A 242 -3.33 -47.75 -15.94
CA HIS A 242 -2.76 -49.09 -16.16
C HIS A 242 -1.24 -49.14 -16.18
N LEU A 243 -0.59 -48.13 -16.75
CA LEU A 243 0.87 -48.01 -16.75
C LEU A 243 1.41 -47.62 -15.38
N THR A 244 0.65 -46.83 -14.60
CA THR A 244 1.01 -46.48 -13.23
C THR A 244 0.83 -47.68 -12.28
N ASP A 245 -0.26 -48.43 -12.42
CA ASP A 245 -0.54 -49.67 -11.63
C ASP A 245 0.52 -50.75 -11.92
N ALA A 246 1.07 -50.75 -13.13
CA ALA A 246 2.17 -51.63 -13.54
C ALA A 246 3.58 -51.08 -13.12
N HIS A 247 3.65 -50.00 -12.36
CA HIS A 247 4.89 -49.33 -11.91
C HIS A 247 5.84 -48.91 -13.04
N ILE A 248 5.34 -48.74 -14.26
CA ILE A 248 6.11 -48.25 -15.41
C ILE A 248 6.11 -46.69 -15.40
N LEU A 249 5.01 -46.08 -15.01
CA LEU A 249 4.90 -44.65 -14.78
C LEU A 249 4.78 -44.37 -13.30
N THR A 250 5.39 -43.28 -12.87
CA THR A 250 5.26 -42.77 -11.52
C THR A 250 4.45 -41.47 -11.57
N GLU A 251 3.36 -41.40 -10.85
CA GLU A 251 2.54 -40.19 -10.71
C GLU A 251 3.20 -39.25 -9.71
N HIS A 252 3.30 -37.99 -10.09
CA HIS A 252 3.78 -36.91 -9.25
C HIS A 252 2.78 -35.77 -9.27
N LEU A 253 2.78 -34.97 -8.23
CA LEU A 253 2.02 -33.72 -8.13
C LEU A 253 2.99 -32.53 -8.20
N ARG A 254 2.82 -31.68 -9.20
CA ARG A 254 3.53 -30.40 -9.31
C ARG A 254 2.56 -29.29 -9.03
N ARG A 255 2.96 -28.34 -8.17
CA ARG A 255 2.17 -27.14 -7.95
C ARG A 255 2.09 -26.33 -9.24
N GLN A 256 0.87 -26.12 -9.76
CA GLN A 256 0.63 -25.27 -10.92
C GLN A 256 0.67 -23.82 -10.50
N MET A 257 1.72 -23.10 -10.88
CA MET A 257 1.87 -21.68 -10.62
C MET A 257 0.99 -20.87 -11.55
N ARG A 258 0.19 -19.96 -10.98
CA ARG A 258 -0.57 -18.96 -11.73
C ARG A 258 0.34 -17.77 -11.92
N ASP A 259 0.72 -17.49 -13.15
CA ASP A 259 1.47 -16.29 -13.51
C ASP A 259 0.61 -15.45 -14.46
N SER A 260 -0.06 -14.42 -13.90
CA SER A 260 -0.89 -13.51 -14.68
C SER A 260 -0.07 -12.54 -15.55
N TYR A 261 1.26 -12.58 -15.42
CA TYR A 261 2.22 -11.66 -16.04
C TYR A 261 3.35 -12.35 -16.79
N ALA A 262 3.19 -13.61 -17.17
CA ALA A 262 4.17 -14.33 -17.99
C ALA A 262 4.25 -13.71 -19.40
N ALA A 263 5.09 -12.70 -19.56
CA ALA A 263 5.48 -12.18 -20.88
C ALA A 263 6.73 -12.92 -21.37
N GLY A 264 6.73 -13.35 -22.62
CA GLY A 264 7.93 -13.89 -23.23
C GLY A 264 9.02 -12.83 -23.40
N PRO A 265 10.31 -13.21 -23.43
CA PRO A 265 11.42 -12.28 -23.56
C PRO A 265 11.30 -11.51 -24.89
N ARG A 266 11.32 -10.17 -24.80
CA ARG A 266 11.53 -9.30 -25.95
C ARG A 266 12.93 -8.73 -25.86
N GLU A 267 13.66 -8.79 -26.95
CA GLU A 267 14.97 -8.13 -27.04
C GLU A 267 14.79 -6.62 -26.84
N THR A 268 15.23 -6.12 -25.71
CA THR A 268 15.36 -4.69 -25.49
C THR A 268 16.57 -4.20 -26.29
N ARG A 269 16.35 -3.42 -27.33
CA ARG A 269 17.41 -2.70 -28.05
C ARG A 269 18.19 -1.85 -27.03
N GLY A 270 19.48 -2.12 -26.94
CA GLY A 270 20.40 -1.45 -26.04
C GLY A 270 20.62 0.01 -26.44
N GLU A 271 19.77 0.90 -25.92
CA GLU A 271 20.09 2.33 -25.98
C GLU A 271 21.29 2.63 -25.06
N THR A 272 22.21 3.47 -25.53
CA THR A 272 23.38 3.88 -24.74
C THR A 272 22.93 4.75 -23.57
N LEU A 273 23.45 4.48 -22.38
CA LEU A 273 23.21 5.31 -21.20
C LEU A 273 23.82 6.71 -21.37
N THR A 274 23.10 7.74 -20.91
CA THR A 274 23.66 9.07 -20.79
C THR A 274 24.77 9.09 -19.72
N GLU A 275 25.64 10.09 -19.75
CA GLU A 275 26.71 10.23 -18.76
C GLU A 275 26.19 10.29 -17.32
N ALA A 276 25.09 11.03 -17.09
CA ALA A 276 24.46 11.10 -15.78
C ALA A 276 23.89 9.73 -15.32
N GLN A 277 23.29 8.96 -16.24
CA GLN A 277 22.83 7.60 -15.96
C GLN A 277 24.01 6.67 -15.67
N GLN A 278 25.10 6.74 -16.43
CA GLN A 278 26.32 5.93 -16.22
C GLN A 278 26.90 6.18 -14.82
N ARG A 279 27.04 7.45 -14.43
CA ARG A 279 27.52 7.82 -13.08
C ARG A 279 26.60 7.27 -11.98
N ALA A 280 25.30 7.40 -12.15
CA ALA A 280 24.33 6.90 -11.19
C ALA A 280 24.40 5.37 -11.07
N VAL A 281 24.41 4.66 -12.19
CA VAL A 281 24.52 3.18 -12.22
C VAL A 281 25.82 2.72 -11.56
N ALA A 282 26.95 3.35 -11.88
CA ALA A 282 28.24 3.00 -11.29
C ALA A 282 28.27 3.16 -9.77
N ALA A 283 27.70 4.26 -9.25
CA ALA A 283 27.59 4.49 -7.81
C ALA A 283 26.70 3.45 -7.10
N LEU A 284 25.55 3.13 -7.70
CA LEU A 284 24.61 2.15 -7.14
C LEU A 284 25.18 0.72 -7.18
N GLN A 285 25.90 0.37 -8.26
CA GLN A 285 26.54 -0.94 -8.35
C GLN A 285 27.68 -1.09 -7.36
N ALA A 286 28.49 -0.05 -7.16
CA ALA A 286 29.55 -0.05 -6.15
C ALA A 286 28.97 -0.25 -4.73
N GLY A 287 27.88 0.44 -4.40
CA GLY A 287 27.20 0.26 -3.12
C GLY A 287 26.59 -1.13 -2.94
N ALA A 288 26.05 -1.73 -4.00
CA ALA A 288 25.48 -3.06 -3.96
C ALA A 288 26.54 -4.17 -3.72
N VAL A 289 27.74 -3.98 -4.24
CA VAL A 289 28.88 -4.92 -4.03
C VAL A 289 29.43 -4.85 -2.61
N ALA A 290 29.31 -3.69 -1.94
CA ALA A 290 29.83 -3.52 -0.58
C ALA A 290 29.11 -4.37 0.48
N GLU A 291 27.91 -4.91 0.16
CA GLU A 291 27.06 -5.71 1.07
C GLU A 291 26.79 -5.04 2.43
N THR A 292 26.86 -3.73 2.45
CA THR A 292 26.53 -2.88 3.57
C THR A 292 25.41 -1.93 3.21
N PHE A 293 24.63 -1.49 4.18
CA PHE A 293 23.58 -0.51 3.93
C PHE A 293 24.13 0.80 3.39
N HIS A 294 23.60 1.22 2.23
CA HIS A 294 23.80 2.55 1.68
C HIS A 294 22.48 3.09 1.14
N GLY A 295 22.17 4.33 1.53
CA GLY A 295 20.97 5.03 1.05
C GLY A 295 21.31 6.03 -0.04
N TYR A 296 20.50 6.06 -1.10
CA TYR A 296 20.66 6.95 -2.25
C TYR A 296 19.37 7.71 -2.54
N LEU A 297 19.49 8.99 -2.86
CA LEU A 297 18.44 9.76 -3.50
C LEU A 297 18.78 9.95 -4.99
N LEU A 298 18.04 9.32 -5.88
CA LEU A 298 18.12 9.53 -7.33
C LEU A 298 17.18 10.67 -7.73
N HIS A 299 17.67 11.89 -7.69
CA HIS A 299 16.92 13.09 -8.07
C HIS A 299 17.07 13.35 -9.57
N GLY A 300 16.04 13.09 -10.32
CA GLY A 300 16.05 13.23 -11.77
C GLY A 300 14.74 13.79 -12.31
N VAL A 301 14.83 14.77 -13.20
CA VAL A 301 13.65 15.38 -13.83
C VAL A 301 12.75 14.34 -14.51
N THR A 302 11.50 14.66 -14.73
CA THR A 302 10.56 13.79 -15.43
C THR A 302 11.07 13.52 -16.85
N GLY A 303 11.24 12.22 -17.21
CA GLY A 303 11.81 11.83 -18.50
C GLY A 303 13.34 11.75 -18.53
N SER A 304 14.02 11.81 -17.38
CA SER A 304 15.48 11.61 -17.29
C SER A 304 15.93 10.15 -17.42
N GLY A 305 14.98 9.19 -17.43
CA GLY A 305 15.28 7.77 -17.57
C GLY A 305 15.69 7.08 -16.27
N LYS A 306 15.17 7.48 -15.12
CA LYS A 306 15.35 6.81 -13.83
C LYS A 306 15.08 5.30 -13.91
N THR A 307 14.04 4.90 -14.63
CA THR A 307 13.69 3.48 -14.83
C THR A 307 14.84 2.66 -15.41
N ARG A 308 15.62 3.25 -16.37
CA ARG A 308 16.78 2.58 -16.95
C ARG A 308 17.88 2.34 -15.91
N VAL A 309 18.12 3.34 -15.04
CA VAL A 309 19.07 3.22 -13.91
C VAL A 309 18.62 2.11 -12.95
N TYR A 310 17.35 2.03 -12.63
CA TYR A 310 16.80 0.95 -11.79
C TYR A 310 17.04 -0.42 -12.42
N MET A 311 16.76 -0.58 -13.71
CA MET A 311 16.94 -1.85 -14.42
C MET A 311 18.39 -2.30 -14.44
N GLU A 312 19.34 -1.41 -14.76
CA GLU A 312 20.77 -1.74 -14.79
C GLU A 312 21.29 -2.10 -13.38
N THR A 313 20.82 -1.39 -12.36
CA THR A 313 21.12 -1.72 -10.95
C THR A 313 20.54 -3.08 -10.57
N ALA A 314 19.27 -3.34 -10.91
CA ALA A 314 18.62 -4.62 -10.64
C ALA A 314 19.35 -5.79 -11.34
N ARG A 315 19.79 -5.62 -12.60
CA ARG A 315 20.57 -6.64 -13.31
C ARG A 315 21.88 -6.98 -12.60
N ALA A 316 22.59 -5.97 -12.10
CA ALA A 316 23.83 -6.18 -11.36
C ALA A 316 23.61 -6.96 -10.07
N VAL A 317 22.59 -6.57 -9.29
CA VAL A 317 22.21 -7.25 -8.03
C VAL A 317 21.76 -8.69 -8.31
N ARG A 318 20.98 -8.92 -9.38
CA ARG A 318 20.57 -10.29 -9.76
C ARG A 318 21.73 -11.17 -10.21
N ARG A 319 22.72 -10.62 -10.93
CA ARG A 319 23.95 -11.36 -11.29
C ARG A 319 24.75 -11.77 -10.06
N ALA A 320 24.69 -11.00 -8.97
CA ALA A 320 25.27 -11.36 -7.68
C ALA A 320 24.43 -12.38 -6.87
N GLY A 321 23.34 -12.93 -7.45
CA GLY A 321 22.45 -13.90 -6.79
C GLY A 321 21.53 -13.31 -5.73
N ARG A 322 21.44 -11.97 -5.62
CA ARG A 322 20.61 -11.29 -4.62
C ARG A 322 19.29 -10.82 -5.22
N GLN A 323 18.28 -10.66 -4.38
CA GLN A 323 16.92 -10.26 -4.76
C GLN A 323 16.77 -8.74 -4.77
N VAL A 324 15.83 -8.24 -5.59
CA VAL A 324 15.51 -6.82 -5.74
C VAL A 324 14.04 -6.58 -5.47
N ILE A 325 13.73 -5.60 -4.64
CA ILE A 325 12.35 -5.14 -4.40
C ILE A 325 12.19 -3.76 -5.04
N VAL A 326 11.20 -3.62 -5.92
CA VAL A 326 10.88 -2.35 -6.59
C VAL A 326 9.48 -1.93 -6.20
N LEU A 327 9.38 -0.81 -5.51
CA LEU A 327 8.10 -0.22 -5.13
C LEU A 327 7.70 0.84 -6.13
N VAL A 328 6.44 0.79 -6.50
CA VAL A 328 5.78 1.80 -7.32
C VAL A 328 4.48 2.25 -6.65
N PRO A 329 4.06 3.51 -6.83
CA PRO A 329 2.74 3.95 -6.37
C PRO A 329 1.63 3.06 -6.94
N GLU A 330 0.59 2.76 -6.15
CA GLU A 330 -0.47 1.80 -6.54
C GLU A 330 -1.13 2.15 -7.89
N ILE A 331 -1.24 3.44 -8.20
CA ILE A 331 -1.80 3.95 -9.47
C ILE A 331 -0.85 3.70 -10.65
N ALA A 332 0.47 3.61 -10.39
CA ALA A 332 1.49 3.41 -11.42
C ALA A 332 1.75 1.92 -11.75
N LEU A 333 1.09 1.00 -11.04
CA LEU A 333 1.26 -0.46 -11.21
C LEU A 333 0.85 -1.01 -12.60
N THR A 334 0.24 -0.19 -13.45
CA THR A 334 -0.14 -0.56 -14.83
C THR A 334 0.76 0.11 -15.89
N GLY A 335 1.87 0.72 -15.47
CA GLY A 335 2.66 1.61 -16.27
C GLY A 335 3.90 0.97 -16.93
N GLN A 336 4.60 1.79 -17.69
CA GLN A 336 5.82 1.46 -18.44
C GLN A 336 6.91 0.78 -17.61
N LEU A 337 7.05 1.14 -16.32
CA LEU A 337 8.07 0.57 -15.45
C LEU A 337 7.88 -0.94 -15.32
N ILE A 338 6.66 -1.41 -15.05
CA ILE A 338 6.37 -2.84 -14.94
C ILE A 338 6.64 -3.54 -16.28
N THR A 339 6.15 -2.98 -17.39
CA THR A 339 6.40 -3.55 -18.72
C THR A 339 7.89 -3.67 -19.01
N ALA A 340 8.67 -2.62 -18.73
CA ALA A 340 10.11 -2.63 -18.95
C ALA A 340 10.82 -3.70 -18.10
N PHE A 341 10.41 -3.85 -16.83
CA PHE A 341 10.97 -4.89 -15.96
C PHE A 341 10.53 -6.30 -16.38
N GLN A 342 9.30 -6.49 -16.83
CA GLN A 342 8.82 -7.79 -17.35
C GLN A 342 9.61 -8.22 -18.59
N GLU A 343 9.88 -7.28 -19.50
CA GLU A 343 10.69 -7.53 -20.68
C GLU A 343 12.17 -7.82 -20.33
N GLY A 344 12.70 -7.10 -19.31
CA GLY A 344 14.09 -7.22 -18.89
C GLY A 344 14.42 -8.39 -17.97
N PHE A 345 13.42 -8.96 -17.28
CA PHE A 345 13.57 -10.02 -16.26
C PHE A 345 12.54 -11.14 -16.46
N ALA A 346 12.23 -11.50 -17.71
CA ALA A 346 11.26 -12.55 -18.02
C ALA A 346 11.60 -13.87 -17.27
N GLY A 347 10.60 -14.41 -16.57
CA GLY A 347 10.75 -15.63 -15.76
C GLY A 347 11.31 -15.42 -14.34
N ASP A 348 12.07 -14.34 -14.09
CA ASP A 348 12.70 -14.00 -12.79
C ASP A 348 11.96 -12.89 -12.03
N ILE A 349 10.72 -12.59 -12.39
CA ILE A 349 9.93 -11.48 -11.85
C ILE A 349 8.60 -11.93 -11.28
N VAL A 350 8.16 -11.26 -10.21
CA VAL A 350 6.79 -11.31 -9.69
C VAL A 350 6.24 -9.90 -9.51
N VAL A 351 4.94 -9.73 -9.81
CA VAL A 351 4.23 -8.45 -9.62
C VAL A 351 3.17 -8.62 -8.56
N LEU A 352 3.23 -7.80 -7.49
CA LEU A 352 2.36 -7.87 -6.32
C LEU A 352 1.51 -6.61 -6.18
N HIS A 353 0.19 -6.75 -6.25
CA HIS A 353 -0.75 -5.64 -6.09
C HIS A 353 -2.07 -6.07 -5.45
N SER A 354 -2.90 -5.08 -5.06
CA SER A 354 -4.17 -5.30 -4.35
C SER A 354 -5.22 -6.09 -5.16
N ARG A 355 -5.12 -6.10 -6.50
CA ARG A 355 -6.07 -6.78 -7.40
C ARG A 355 -5.77 -8.27 -7.63
N LEU A 356 -4.60 -8.78 -7.17
CA LEU A 356 -4.31 -10.20 -7.22
C LEU A 356 -5.24 -10.98 -6.29
N SER A 357 -5.72 -12.12 -6.77
CA SER A 357 -6.39 -13.09 -5.90
C SER A 357 -5.40 -13.61 -4.84
N LEU A 358 -5.93 -14.11 -3.74
CA LEU A 358 -5.10 -14.69 -2.67
C LEU A 358 -4.21 -15.83 -3.21
N ALA A 359 -4.73 -16.64 -4.13
CA ALA A 359 -4.01 -17.76 -4.72
C ALA A 359 -2.84 -17.30 -5.61
N GLU A 360 -3.04 -16.29 -6.47
CA GLU A 360 -1.97 -15.70 -7.29
C GLU A 360 -0.88 -15.07 -6.41
N ARG A 361 -1.28 -14.38 -5.34
CA ARG A 361 -0.34 -13.79 -4.37
C ARG A 361 0.49 -14.86 -3.67
N ASN A 362 -0.13 -15.97 -3.26
CA ASN A 362 0.57 -17.08 -2.61
C ASN A 362 1.54 -17.76 -3.59
N ASP A 363 1.15 -17.96 -4.85
CA ASP A 363 2.03 -18.53 -5.86
C ASP A 363 3.24 -17.62 -6.11
N ALA A 364 3.03 -16.30 -6.19
CA ALA A 364 4.12 -15.31 -6.32
C ALA A 364 5.07 -15.34 -5.11
N ILE A 365 4.54 -15.35 -3.88
CA ILE A 365 5.35 -15.43 -2.65
C ILE A 365 6.14 -16.74 -2.60
N PHE A 366 5.55 -17.86 -3.00
CA PHE A 366 6.22 -19.15 -3.03
C PHE A 366 7.42 -19.16 -3.99
N ARG A 367 7.26 -18.56 -5.21
CA ARG A 367 8.38 -18.39 -6.15
C ARG A 367 9.52 -17.57 -5.56
N VAL A 368 9.20 -16.46 -4.87
CA VAL A 368 10.22 -15.60 -4.22
C VAL A 368 10.96 -16.36 -3.13
N ARG A 369 10.26 -17.10 -2.26
CA ARG A 369 10.88 -17.86 -1.17
C ARG A 369 11.81 -18.96 -1.67
N ARG A 370 11.47 -19.62 -2.79
CA ARG A 370 12.32 -20.64 -3.42
C ARG A 370 13.45 -20.08 -4.28
N GLY A 371 13.53 -18.74 -4.40
CA GLY A 371 14.52 -18.12 -5.27
C GLY A 371 14.24 -18.26 -6.77
N GLU A 372 13.04 -18.76 -7.15
CA GLU A 372 12.57 -18.90 -8.54
C GLU A 372 12.21 -17.54 -9.16
N ALA A 373 12.05 -16.53 -8.34
CA ALA A 373 11.89 -15.13 -8.76
C ALA A 373 12.72 -14.22 -7.87
N GLY A 374 13.56 -13.42 -8.50
CA GLY A 374 14.49 -12.53 -7.81
C GLY A 374 14.14 -11.06 -7.90
N VAL A 375 13.23 -10.67 -8.79
CA VAL A 375 12.73 -9.29 -8.93
C VAL A 375 11.27 -9.24 -8.45
N ILE A 376 11.02 -8.44 -7.44
CA ILE A 376 9.71 -8.29 -6.81
C ILE A 376 9.24 -6.86 -7.08
N ILE A 377 8.19 -6.68 -7.86
CA ILE A 377 7.60 -5.36 -8.13
C ILE A 377 6.22 -5.27 -7.48
N GLY A 378 5.91 -4.14 -6.88
CA GLY A 378 4.57 -3.94 -6.35
C GLY A 378 4.36 -2.61 -5.65
N ALA A 379 3.15 -2.47 -5.06
CA ALA A 379 2.84 -1.38 -4.16
C ALA A 379 3.57 -1.55 -2.83
N ARG A 380 3.36 -0.65 -1.89
CA ARG A 380 3.96 -0.67 -0.54
C ARG A 380 3.93 -2.05 0.14
N SER A 381 2.89 -2.85 -0.10
CA SER A 381 2.77 -4.20 0.49
C SER A 381 3.79 -5.22 -0.05
N ALA A 382 4.45 -4.94 -1.17
CA ALA A 382 5.50 -5.81 -1.71
C ALA A 382 6.75 -5.87 -0.82
N LEU A 383 6.97 -4.87 0.06
CA LEU A 383 8.03 -4.88 1.06
C LEU A 383 7.94 -6.06 2.05
N PHE A 384 6.72 -6.51 2.29
CA PHE A 384 6.48 -7.61 3.23
C PHE A 384 6.53 -9.00 2.59
N THR A 385 7.03 -9.08 1.36
CA THR A 385 7.32 -10.37 0.73
C THR A 385 8.51 -11.01 1.44
N PRO A 386 8.42 -12.26 1.90
CA PRO A 386 9.49 -12.93 2.64
C PRO A 386 10.65 -13.33 1.71
N ALA A 387 11.37 -12.33 1.21
CA ALA A 387 12.58 -12.47 0.42
C ALA A 387 13.78 -12.76 1.34
N GLY A 388 14.56 -13.80 1.04
CA GLY A 388 15.63 -14.27 1.93
C GLY A 388 16.95 -13.51 1.79
N ASN A 389 17.27 -13.00 0.59
CA ASN A 389 18.56 -12.37 0.28
C ASN A 389 18.39 -11.10 -0.55
N VAL A 390 17.87 -10.04 0.09
CA VAL A 390 17.63 -8.76 -0.59
C VAL A 390 18.95 -7.98 -0.74
N GLY A 391 19.27 -7.56 -1.98
CA GLY A 391 20.45 -6.76 -2.30
C GLY A 391 20.14 -5.31 -2.65
N CYS A 392 18.90 -5.02 -3.06
CA CYS A 392 18.49 -3.67 -3.42
C CYS A 392 17.00 -3.47 -3.16
N ILE A 393 16.64 -2.34 -2.60
CA ILE A 393 15.24 -1.89 -2.49
C ILE A 393 15.14 -0.54 -3.21
N ILE A 394 14.23 -0.44 -4.17
CA ILE A 394 13.99 0.77 -4.98
C ILE A 394 12.59 1.30 -4.67
N LEU A 395 12.48 2.57 -4.35
CA LEU A 395 11.21 3.29 -4.22
C LEU A 395 11.13 4.31 -5.37
N ASP A 396 10.30 4.06 -6.36
CA ASP A 396 10.00 5.04 -7.39
C ASP A 396 8.94 6.02 -6.89
N GLU A 397 9.07 7.31 -7.25
CA GLU A 397 8.23 8.41 -6.74
C GLU A 397 8.11 8.37 -5.21
N GLU A 398 9.25 8.37 -4.49
CA GLU A 398 9.36 8.14 -3.04
C GLU A 398 8.48 9.07 -2.19
N GLN A 399 8.15 10.25 -2.72
CA GLN A 399 7.30 11.25 -2.10
C GLN A 399 5.81 10.92 -2.17
N ASP A 400 5.43 9.82 -2.86
CA ASP A 400 4.01 9.51 -3.05
C ASP A 400 3.32 9.17 -1.72
N MET A 401 2.16 9.80 -1.50
CA MET A 401 1.39 9.62 -0.26
C MET A 401 0.87 8.19 -0.08
N SER A 402 0.74 7.40 -1.16
CA SER A 402 0.29 6.00 -1.07
C SER A 402 1.28 5.08 -0.35
N TYR A 403 2.51 5.54 -0.11
CA TYR A 403 3.50 4.81 0.69
C TYR A 403 3.25 4.83 2.20
N LYS A 404 2.37 5.69 2.69
CA LYS A 404 1.87 5.65 4.07
C LYS A 404 0.60 4.80 4.17
N GLN A 405 0.50 3.98 5.21
CA GLN A 405 -0.70 3.23 5.53
C GLN A 405 -1.58 3.99 6.50
N ASP A 406 -2.89 4.08 6.20
CA ASP A 406 -3.86 4.79 7.04
C ASP A 406 -4.40 3.92 8.19
N GLU A 407 -4.42 2.59 8.01
CA GLU A 407 -4.85 1.61 9.01
C GLU A 407 -3.66 1.10 9.84
N SER A 408 -3.93 0.59 11.05
CA SER A 408 -2.90 -0.04 11.89
C SER A 408 -2.34 -1.33 11.26
N PRO A 409 -1.02 -1.50 11.36
CA PRO A 409 0.00 -0.56 11.78
C PRO A 409 0.23 0.53 10.72
N ARG A 410 0.26 1.81 11.16
CA ARG A 410 0.36 2.98 10.27
C ARG A 410 1.79 3.23 9.80
N TYR A 411 2.36 2.25 9.11
CA TYR A 411 3.73 2.33 8.62
C TYR A 411 3.88 3.22 7.39
N HIS A 412 5.10 3.73 7.18
CA HIS A 412 5.54 4.36 5.94
C HIS A 412 6.53 3.46 5.22
N ALA A 413 6.33 3.22 3.93
CA ALA A 413 7.18 2.31 3.14
C ALA A 413 8.67 2.68 3.16
N ARG A 414 9.03 3.98 3.24
CA ARG A 414 10.43 4.43 3.34
C ARG A 414 11.12 3.86 4.59
N VAL A 415 10.47 3.93 5.75
CA VAL A 415 11.01 3.42 7.02
C VAL A 415 11.14 1.90 6.98
N VAL A 416 10.10 1.22 6.47
CA VAL A 416 10.15 -0.25 6.30
C VAL A 416 11.27 -0.66 5.37
N ALA A 417 11.40 0.01 4.22
CA ALA A 417 12.45 -0.26 3.23
C ALA A 417 13.85 -0.05 3.82
N GLU A 418 14.03 1.01 4.62
CA GLU A 418 15.32 1.32 5.24
C GLU A 418 15.70 0.26 6.29
N ILE A 419 14.78 -0.12 7.16
CA ILE A 419 15.03 -1.17 8.17
C ILE A 419 15.34 -2.50 7.48
N LEU A 420 14.56 -2.90 6.47
CA LEU A 420 14.82 -4.11 5.70
C LEU A 420 16.19 -4.04 4.99
N ALA A 421 16.51 -2.93 4.34
CA ALA A 421 17.78 -2.75 3.66
C ALA A 421 18.97 -2.84 4.64
N ARG A 422 18.87 -2.23 5.82
CA ARG A 422 19.89 -2.35 6.89
C ARG A 422 20.07 -3.80 7.34
N ARG A 423 18.98 -4.53 7.57
CA ARG A 423 19.01 -5.94 8.02
C ARG A 423 19.60 -6.91 7.00
N HIS A 424 19.48 -6.57 5.71
CA HIS A 424 20.01 -7.38 4.60
C HIS A 424 21.38 -6.91 4.07
N GLY A 425 21.95 -5.82 4.58
CA GLY A 425 23.13 -5.21 3.98
C GLY A 425 22.86 -4.82 2.52
N ALA A 426 21.69 -4.24 2.25
CA ALA A 426 21.22 -3.89 0.91
C ALA A 426 21.33 -2.38 0.67
N ILE A 427 21.36 -1.97 -0.60
CA ILE A 427 21.19 -0.58 -0.96
C ILE A 427 19.71 -0.18 -0.99
N LEU A 428 19.43 1.06 -0.59
CA LEU A 428 18.14 1.70 -0.69
C LEU A 428 18.21 2.84 -1.70
N VAL A 429 17.42 2.76 -2.77
CA VAL A 429 17.35 3.78 -3.82
C VAL A 429 15.99 4.46 -3.78
N MET A 430 15.95 5.72 -3.43
CA MET A 430 14.75 6.54 -3.45
C MET A 430 14.79 7.45 -4.67
N GLY A 431 13.89 7.21 -5.64
CA GLY A 431 13.84 7.94 -6.89
C GLY A 431 12.70 8.93 -6.94
N SER A 432 12.99 10.16 -7.36
CA SER A 432 11.98 11.21 -7.52
C SER A 432 12.41 12.32 -8.48
N ALA A 433 11.42 12.97 -9.10
CA ALA A 433 11.59 14.26 -9.75
C ALA A 433 11.35 15.43 -8.79
N THR A 434 10.58 15.20 -7.76
CA THR A 434 10.18 16.15 -6.72
C THR A 434 10.29 15.47 -5.36
N PRO A 435 11.51 15.25 -4.85
CA PRO A 435 11.70 14.53 -3.58
C PRO A 435 10.89 15.15 -2.44
N SER A 436 10.56 14.34 -1.43
CA SER A 436 10.04 14.89 -0.19
C SER A 436 11.12 15.74 0.50
N LEU A 437 10.71 16.80 1.21
CA LEU A 437 11.67 17.66 1.91
C LEU A 437 12.53 16.87 2.90
N GLU A 438 11.95 15.87 3.54
CA GLU A 438 12.66 15.00 4.49
C GLU A 438 13.78 14.20 3.80
N THR A 439 13.48 13.57 2.67
CA THR A 439 14.50 12.80 1.92
C THR A 439 15.57 13.71 1.33
N TYR A 440 15.18 14.88 0.81
CA TYR A 440 16.13 15.82 0.25
C TYR A 440 17.05 16.43 1.32
N ALA A 441 16.52 16.77 2.49
CA ALA A 441 17.33 17.24 3.63
C ALA A 441 18.37 16.21 4.08
N ARG A 442 17.98 14.91 4.14
CA ARG A 442 18.90 13.80 4.44
C ARG A 442 20.00 13.65 3.37
N ALA A 443 19.67 13.92 2.11
CA ALA A 443 20.64 13.91 1.04
C ALA A 443 21.61 15.10 1.12
N LEU A 444 21.12 16.28 1.50
CA LEU A 444 21.97 17.47 1.71
C LEU A 444 22.87 17.36 2.94
N SER A 445 22.42 16.67 3.99
CA SER A 445 23.26 16.41 5.18
C SER A 445 24.32 15.32 4.98
N GLY A 446 24.29 14.60 3.85
CA GLY A 446 25.21 13.50 3.54
C GLY A 446 24.79 12.15 4.14
N GLU A 447 23.64 12.06 4.78
CA GLU A 447 23.08 10.79 5.25
C GLU A 447 22.67 9.86 4.09
N LEU A 448 22.23 10.46 2.99
CA LEU A 448 21.96 9.79 1.73
C LEU A 448 22.90 10.33 0.64
N THR A 449 23.37 9.47 -0.24
CA THR A 449 24.12 9.91 -1.42
C THR A 449 23.18 10.49 -2.47
N LEU A 450 23.37 11.76 -2.82
CA LEU A 450 22.58 12.45 -3.85
C LEU A 450 23.12 12.16 -5.26
N LEU A 451 22.32 11.51 -6.09
CA LEU A 451 22.59 11.24 -7.51
C LEU A 451 21.67 12.13 -8.36
N ARG A 452 22.25 13.02 -9.17
CA ARG A 452 21.48 13.99 -9.97
C ARG A 452 21.38 13.58 -11.43
N MET A 453 20.17 13.70 -11.99
CA MET A 453 19.86 13.50 -13.41
C MET A 453 19.06 14.70 -13.93
N PRO A 454 19.71 15.85 -14.20
CA PRO A 454 19.03 17.12 -14.45
C PRO A 454 18.42 17.24 -15.85
N GLU A 455 18.76 16.34 -16.78
CA GLU A 455 18.36 16.43 -18.18
C GLU A 455 17.38 15.33 -18.58
N ARG A 456 16.49 15.63 -19.51
CA ARG A 456 15.66 14.65 -20.21
C ARG A 456 16.48 13.82 -21.20
N ILE A 457 16.08 12.57 -21.45
CA ILE A 457 16.68 11.74 -22.52
C ILE A 457 16.54 12.47 -23.85
N GLY A 458 17.62 12.46 -24.65
CA GLY A 458 17.68 13.14 -25.94
C GLY A 458 17.76 14.67 -25.87
N ALA A 459 18.16 15.23 -24.72
CA ALA A 459 18.28 16.67 -24.45
C ALA A 459 17.00 17.47 -24.78
N GLN A 460 15.83 16.84 -24.65
CA GLN A 460 14.56 17.50 -24.92
C GLN A 460 14.29 18.61 -23.91
N PRO A 461 13.84 19.81 -24.34
CA PRO A 461 13.58 20.89 -23.43
C PRO A 461 12.42 20.59 -22.49
N LEU A 462 12.49 21.12 -21.27
CA LEU A 462 11.37 21.11 -20.35
C LEU A 462 10.19 21.90 -20.94
N PRO A 463 8.92 21.54 -20.64
CA PRO A 463 7.76 22.27 -21.14
C PRO A 463 7.77 23.72 -20.65
N ARG A 464 7.17 24.62 -21.43
CA ARG A 464 6.95 26.00 -21.00
C ARG A 464 5.74 26.05 -20.07
N VAL A 465 5.95 26.43 -18.82
CA VAL A 465 4.89 26.53 -17.82
C VAL A 465 4.62 28.01 -17.54
N ARG A 466 3.35 28.42 -17.65
CA ARG A 466 2.91 29.78 -17.33
C ARG A 466 1.68 29.79 -16.44
N ALA A 467 1.59 30.76 -15.54
CA ALA A 467 0.41 30.96 -14.71
C ALA A 467 -0.58 31.93 -15.36
N VAL A 468 -1.86 31.68 -15.14
CA VAL A 468 -2.94 32.62 -15.46
C VAL A 468 -3.58 33.06 -14.15
N ASP A 469 -3.59 34.38 -13.93
CA ASP A 469 -4.27 35.00 -12.77
C ASP A 469 -5.79 35.03 -12.99
N MET A 470 -6.47 34.14 -12.30
CA MET A 470 -7.93 34.03 -12.37
C MET A 470 -8.66 35.27 -11.78
N ARG A 471 -8.00 36.08 -10.96
CA ARG A 471 -8.52 37.36 -10.46
C ARG A 471 -8.64 38.37 -11.63
N ALA A 472 -7.66 38.36 -12.53
CA ALA A 472 -7.67 39.20 -13.71
C ALA A 472 -8.78 38.79 -14.71
N GLU A 473 -9.00 37.46 -14.88
CA GLU A 473 -10.12 36.94 -15.69
C GLU A 473 -11.49 37.41 -15.14
N LEU A 474 -11.66 37.32 -13.82
CA LEU A 474 -12.90 37.80 -13.18
C LEU A 474 -13.11 39.34 -13.36
N ARG A 475 -12.04 40.15 -13.23
CA ARG A 475 -12.10 41.59 -13.44
C ARG A 475 -12.51 41.95 -14.86
N ARG A 476 -12.18 41.09 -15.83
CA ARG A 476 -12.62 41.18 -17.23
C ARG A 476 -14.08 40.71 -17.46
N GLY A 477 -14.81 40.43 -16.37
CA GLY A 477 -16.22 40.00 -16.42
C GLY A 477 -16.40 38.49 -16.67
N ARG A 478 -15.37 37.71 -16.68
CA ARG A 478 -15.40 36.29 -17.02
C ARG A 478 -15.63 35.42 -15.79
N ARG A 479 -16.59 34.52 -15.86
CA ARG A 479 -16.99 33.63 -14.76
C ARG A 479 -16.82 32.14 -15.07
N THR A 480 -16.17 31.80 -16.20
CA THR A 480 -15.88 30.44 -16.64
C THR A 480 -14.85 29.78 -15.76
N ILE A 481 -14.85 28.44 -15.71
CA ILE A 481 -13.79 27.65 -15.03
C ILE A 481 -12.51 27.74 -15.84
N LEU A 482 -12.62 27.71 -17.19
CA LEU A 482 -11.49 27.82 -18.09
C LEU A 482 -11.16 29.30 -18.37
N SER A 483 -9.88 29.65 -18.26
CA SER A 483 -9.36 30.93 -18.71
C SER A 483 -9.33 31.00 -20.24
N ASN A 484 -9.34 32.21 -20.81
CA ASN A 484 -9.21 32.32 -22.26
C ASN A 484 -7.88 31.77 -22.78
N ASP A 485 -6.79 32.09 -22.10
CA ASP A 485 -5.45 31.61 -22.48
C ASP A 485 -5.45 30.07 -22.63
N LEU A 486 -6.11 29.36 -21.69
CA LEU A 486 -6.18 27.90 -21.77
C LEU A 486 -7.12 27.44 -22.87
N ARG A 487 -8.27 28.08 -23.06
CA ARG A 487 -9.19 27.78 -24.12
C ARG A 487 -8.54 27.98 -25.50
N ASP A 488 -7.85 29.09 -25.70
CA ASP A 488 -7.21 29.44 -26.97
C ASP A 488 -6.06 28.43 -27.27
N LEU A 489 -5.25 28.11 -26.27
CA LEU A 489 -4.21 27.07 -26.38
C LEU A 489 -4.79 25.68 -26.69
N LEU A 490 -5.90 25.29 -26.09
CA LEU A 490 -6.58 24.02 -26.39
C LEU A 490 -7.11 24.03 -27.85
N THR A 491 -7.69 25.17 -28.32
CA THR A 491 -8.15 25.30 -29.69
C THR A 491 -7.01 25.13 -30.70
N GLU A 492 -5.87 25.77 -30.45
CA GLU A 492 -4.66 25.61 -31.27
C GLU A 492 -4.11 24.17 -31.26
N THR A 493 -4.10 23.54 -30.09
CA THR A 493 -3.65 22.14 -29.94
C THR A 493 -4.51 21.17 -30.73
N LEU A 494 -5.85 21.33 -30.66
CA LEU A 494 -6.78 20.51 -31.42
C LEU A 494 -6.67 20.76 -32.93
N ALA A 495 -6.45 22.00 -33.34
CA ALA A 495 -6.25 22.35 -34.75
C ALA A 495 -4.97 21.70 -35.34
N ARG A 496 -3.95 21.44 -34.52
CA ARG A 496 -2.73 20.69 -34.90
C ARG A 496 -2.92 19.17 -34.86
N GLY A 497 -4.07 18.64 -34.42
CA GLY A 497 -4.31 17.21 -34.24
C GLY A 497 -3.54 16.61 -33.07
N GLU A 498 -3.15 17.45 -32.12
CA GLU A 498 -2.43 17.07 -30.91
C GLU A 498 -3.42 16.84 -29.75
N GLN A 499 -2.94 16.18 -28.69
CA GLN A 499 -3.75 15.86 -27.51
C GLN A 499 -3.46 16.78 -26.34
N ALA A 500 -4.44 16.94 -25.45
CA ALA A 500 -4.31 17.71 -24.23
C ALA A 500 -4.72 16.90 -22.99
N ILE A 501 -4.10 17.27 -21.85
CA ILE A 501 -4.55 16.83 -20.52
C ILE A 501 -5.08 18.02 -19.76
N ILE A 502 -6.25 17.87 -19.15
CA ILE A 502 -6.79 18.84 -18.20
C ILE A 502 -6.90 18.18 -16.83
N MET A 503 -6.16 18.71 -15.91
CA MET A 503 -6.16 18.23 -14.53
C MET A 503 -6.93 19.18 -13.63
N LEU A 504 -7.98 18.63 -12.99
CA LEU A 504 -8.70 19.30 -11.91
C LEU A 504 -8.29 18.68 -10.57
N ASN A 505 -7.69 19.48 -9.71
CA ASN A 505 -7.34 19.00 -8.38
C ASN A 505 -8.59 18.97 -7.48
N ARG A 506 -9.25 17.80 -7.44
CA ARG A 506 -10.40 17.52 -6.57
C ARG A 506 -9.98 16.52 -5.52
N ARG A 507 -9.30 16.95 -4.45
CA ARG A 507 -9.14 16.12 -3.24
C ARG A 507 -9.55 16.92 -2.02
N GLY A 508 -10.39 16.33 -1.19
CA GLY A 508 -10.62 16.64 0.20
C GLY A 508 -12.00 17.15 0.55
N TYR A 509 -12.45 16.71 1.72
CA TYR A 509 -13.64 17.19 2.42
C TYR A 509 -13.49 18.63 2.93
N SER A 510 -12.31 19.24 2.85
CA SER A 510 -12.07 20.60 3.32
C SER A 510 -12.28 21.60 2.20
N THR A 511 -13.43 22.22 2.21
CA THR A 511 -13.73 23.39 1.40
C THR A 511 -13.25 24.64 2.15
N PHE A 512 -12.28 25.33 1.60
CA PHE A 512 -11.91 26.66 2.08
C PHE A 512 -12.76 27.74 1.39
N VAL A 513 -12.83 28.90 2.01
CA VAL A 513 -13.53 30.06 1.45
C VAL A 513 -12.53 31.04 0.88
N LEU A 514 -12.70 31.32 -0.42
CA LEU A 514 -11.81 32.18 -1.20
C LEU A 514 -12.61 33.34 -1.81
N CYS A 515 -12.05 34.52 -1.75
CA CYS A 515 -12.53 35.65 -2.55
C CYS A 515 -11.95 35.60 -3.98
N ARG A 516 -12.78 35.33 -4.96
CA ARG A 516 -12.32 35.25 -6.37
C ARG A 516 -11.87 36.60 -6.95
N ALA A 517 -12.23 37.74 -6.33
CA ALA A 517 -11.87 39.06 -6.81
C ALA A 517 -10.45 39.48 -6.42
N CYS A 518 -9.99 39.15 -5.21
CA CYS A 518 -8.68 39.54 -4.71
C CYS A 518 -7.76 38.36 -4.34
N GLY A 519 -8.30 37.13 -4.30
CA GLY A 519 -7.51 35.93 -3.93
C GLY A 519 -7.42 35.67 -2.41
N LEU A 520 -8.06 36.52 -1.56
CA LEU A 520 -8.03 36.31 -0.11
C LEU A 520 -8.63 34.95 0.25
N VAL A 521 -7.86 34.14 0.97
CA VAL A 521 -8.35 32.94 1.65
C VAL A 521 -8.65 33.32 3.11
N LEU A 522 -9.83 32.96 3.59
CA LEU A 522 -10.19 33.22 5.00
C LEU A 522 -9.32 32.34 5.90
N SER A 523 -8.50 33.01 6.72
CA SER A 523 -7.58 32.37 7.63
C SER A 523 -7.96 32.69 9.09
N CYS A 524 -7.55 31.81 9.99
CA CYS A 524 -7.73 32.00 11.42
C CYS A 524 -6.89 33.17 11.90
N HIS A 525 -7.50 34.13 12.59
CA HIS A 525 -6.80 35.29 13.13
C HIS A 525 -5.86 34.95 14.30
N ALA A 526 -6.07 33.81 14.96
CA ALA A 526 -5.26 33.37 16.09
C ALA A 526 -3.99 32.58 15.67
N CYS A 527 -4.04 31.80 14.57
CA CYS A 527 -2.93 30.95 14.17
C CYS A 527 -2.56 31.01 12.66
N GLY A 528 -3.24 31.85 11.89
CA GLY A 528 -2.97 32.06 10.47
C GLY A 528 -3.38 30.92 9.54
N GLN A 529 -3.82 29.76 10.05
CA GLN A 529 -4.21 28.61 9.22
C GLN A 529 -5.51 28.87 8.45
N PRO A 530 -5.65 28.37 7.21
CA PRO A 530 -6.91 28.46 6.46
C PRO A 530 -8.07 27.86 7.24
N LEU A 531 -9.21 28.58 7.25
CA LEU A 531 -10.44 28.13 7.87
C LEU A 531 -11.15 27.12 6.95
N VAL A 532 -11.65 26.05 7.54
CA VAL A 532 -12.39 25.00 6.82
C VAL A 532 -13.90 25.29 6.91
N TYR A 533 -14.56 25.29 5.75
CA TYR A 533 -16.01 25.44 5.65
C TYR A 533 -16.71 24.10 5.86
N HIS A 534 -17.63 24.04 6.81
CA HIS A 534 -18.44 22.87 7.10
C HIS A 534 -19.84 22.97 6.49
N ALA A 535 -20.49 21.82 6.29
CA ALA A 535 -21.81 21.73 5.66
C ALA A 535 -22.93 22.48 6.44
N ASN A 536 -22.70 22.71 7.72
CA ASN A 536 -23.61 23.52 8.57
C ASN A 536 -23.47 25.06 8.36
N GLY A 537 -22.62 25.50 7.42
CA GLY A 537 -22.42 26.91 7.11
C GLY A 537 -21.36 27.63 7.96
N THR A 538 -20.67 26.94 8.88
CA THR A 538 -19.65 27.53 9.75
C THR A 538 -18.24 27.34 9.22
N LEU A 539 -17.35 28.28 9.53
CA LEU A 539 -15.91 28.19 9.35
C LEU A 539 -15.27 27.70 10.65
N VAL A 540 -14.40 26.69 10.57
CA VAL A 540 -13.70 26.14 11.74
C VAL A 540 -12.20 26.10 11.47
N CYS A 541 -11.41 26.54 12.43
CA CYS A 541 -9.99 26.31 12.47
C CYS A 541 -9.70 24.97 13.17
N HIS A 542 -9.22 23.98 12.44
CA HIS A 542 -8.87 22.68 13.04
C HIS A 542 -7.56 22.67 13.84
N HIS A 543 -6.87 23.81 13.92
CA HIS A 543 -5.66 23.97 14.73
C HIS A 543 -5.98 24.48 16.15
N CYS A 544 -6.92 25.43 16.29
CA CYS A 544 -7.25 26.06 17.58
C CYS A 544 -8.76 26.09 17.88
N ASP A 545 -9.58 25.34 17.15
CA ASP A 545 -11.06 25.24 17.24
C ASP A 545 -11.80 26.59 17.16
N LEU A 546 -11.14 27.65 16.65
CA LEU A 546 -11.82 28.91 16.43
C LEU A 546 -12.94 28.72 15.40
N ARG A 547 -14.13 29.23 15.71
CA ARG A 547 -15.31 29.20 14.84
C ARG A 547 -15.69 30.60 14.40
N ALA A 548 -16.11 30.72 13.14
CA ALA A 548 -16.53 31.96 12.56
C ALA A 548 -17.63 31.72 11.51
N ASP A 549 -18.42 32.74 11.24
CA ASP A 549 -19.38 32.72 10.14
C ASP A 549 -18.72 33.14 8.84
N VAL A 550 -19.27 32.67 7.70
CA VAL A 550 -18.83 33.11 6.39
C VAL A 550 -19.26 34.52 6.15
N PRO A 551 -18.36 35.51 5.96
CA PRO A 551 -18.74 36.87 5.71
C PRO A 551 -19.49 37.03 4.38
N ALA A 552 -20.55 37.84 4.34
CA ALA A 552 -21.31 38.09 3.13
C ALA A 552 -20.52 38.85 2.05
N VAL A 553 -19.52 39.60 2.48
CA VAL A 553 -18.60 40.35 1.62
C VAL A 553 -17.15 40.12 2.05
N CYS A 554 -16.24 40.19 1.11
CA CYS A 554 -14.83 39.99 1.38
C CYS A 554 -14.30 41.08 2.35
N PRO A 555 -13.69 40.72 3.49
CA PRO A 555 -13.17 41.72 4.44
C PRO A 555 -12.02 42.54 3.88
N GLN A 556 -11.30 42.06 2.86
CA GLN A 556 -10.19 42.79 2.26
C GLN A 556 -10.60 43.73 1.13
N CYS A 557 -11.50 43.30 0.20
CA CYS A 557 -11.84 44.11 -0.98
C CYS A 557 -13.32 44.47 -1.13
N GLY A 558 -14.18 44.11 -0.16
CA GLY A 558 -15.62 44.43 -0.19
C GLY A 558 -16.45 43.67 -1.23
N SER A 559 -15.83 42.80 -2.03
CA SER A 559 -16.52 42.06 -3.10
C SER A 559 -17.45 40.99 -2.55
N ARG A 560 -18.58 40.78 -3.22
CA ARG A 560 -19.50 39.66 -2.99
C ARG A 560 -19.05 38.32 -3.64
N CYS A 561 -17.89 38.32 -4.31
CA CYS A 561 -17.33 37.12 -4.97
C CYS A 561 -16.59 36.19 -3.98
N ILE A 562 -16.91 36.24 -2.69
CA ILE A 562 -16.41 35.35 -1.68
C ILE A 562 -17.31 34.10 -1.60
N LYS A 563 -16.75 32.94 -1.86
CA LYS A 563 -17.49 31.67 -1.90
C LYS A 563 -16.59 30.51 -1.52
N TYR A 564 -17.20 29.40 -1.07
CA TYR A 564 -16.49 28.14 -0.93
C TYR A 564 -15.99 27.66 -2.31
N PHE A 565 -14.81 27.09 -2.32
CA PHE A 565 -14.11 26.70 -3.54
C PHE A 565 -14.37 25.22 -3.85
N GLY A 566 -14.88 24.93 -5.05
CA GLY A 566 -15.08 23.57 -5.56
C GLY A 566 -15.74 23.55 -6.94
N ALA A 567 -15.02 23.09 -7.96
CA ALA A 567 -15.58 22.69 -9.24
C ALA A 567 -15.53 21.17 -9.35
N GLY A 568 -16.60 20.52 -9.79
CA GLY A 568 -16.60 19.10 -10.11
C GLY A 568 -16.07 18.85 -11.52
N THR A 569 -15.50 17.66 -11.78
CA THR A 569 -15.09 17.20 -13.12
C THR A 569 -16.23 17.24 -14.11
N GLU A 570 -17.46 16.96 -13.66
CA GLU A 570 -18.68 17.01 -14.47
C GLU A 570 -19.00 18.43 -14.97
N LYS A 571 -18.86 19.45 -14.11
CA LYS A 571 -19.07 20.86 -14.53
C LYS A 571 -18.02 21.31 -15.55
N LEU A 572 -16.78 20.86 -15.35
CA LEU A 572 -15.69 21.18 -16.28
C LEU A 572 -15.86 20.46 -17.61
N GLU A 573 -16.32 19.22 -17.61
CA GLU A 573 -16.66 18.45 -18.80
C GLU A 573 -17.79 19.14 -19.59
N ALA A 574 -18.86 19.57 -18.92
CA ALA A 574 -19.96 20.30 -19.53
C ALA A 574 -19.51 21.65 -20.13
N GLU A 575 -18.63 22.38 -19.43
CA GLU A 575 -18.07 23.65 -19.93
C GLU A 575 -17.16 23.43 -21.15
N LEU A 576 -16.34 22.37 -21.14
CA LEU A 576 -15.52 21.97 -22.30
C LEU A 576 -16.37 21.62 -23.51
N ALA A 577 -17.46 20.88 -23.33
CA ALA A 577 -18.39 20.53 -24.42
C ALA A 577 -19.06 21.77 -25.02
N GLN A 578 -19.30 22.80 -24.22
CA GLN A 578 -19.84 24.06 -24.72
C GLN A 578 -18.80 24.93 -25.44
N LEU A 579 -17.60 25.01 -24.91
CA LEU A 579 -16.55 25.88 -25.43
C LEU A 579 -15.79 25.28 -26.62
N LEU A 580 -15.66 23.95 -26.65
CA LEU A 580 -14.95 23.17 -27.67
C LEU A 580 -15.81 22.00 -28.16
N PRO A 581 -16.93 22.25 -28.84
CA PRO A 581 -17.90 21.21 -29.23
C PRO A 581 -17.33 20.14 -30.17
N GLN A 582 -16.23 20.44 -30.87
CA GLN A 582 -15.53 19.49 -31.74
C GLN A 582 -14.59 18.55 -31.00
N ALA A 583 -14.26 18.82 -29.72
CA ALA A 583 -13.31 18.04 -28.96
C ALA A 583 -13.94 16.77 -28.38
N ARG A 584 -13.30 15.63 -28.57
CA ARG A 584 -13.67 14.37 -27.95
C ARG A 584 -12.98 14.28 -26.57
N VAL A 585 -13.80 14.42 -25.53
CA VAL A 585 -13.30 14.42 -24.13
C VAL A 585 -13.52 13.05 -23.49
N ILE A 586 -12.52 12.51 -22.80
CA ILE A 586 -12.65 11.34 -21.94
C ILE A 586 -12.29 11.68 -20.49
N ARG A 587 -13.11 11.22 -19.55
CA ARG A 587 -12.93 11.49 -18.13
C ARG A 587 -12.27 10.31 -17.41
N MET A 588 -11.27 10.62 -16.56
CA MET A 588 -10.57 9.67 -15.72
C MET A 588 -10.53 10.17 -14.26
N ASP A 589 -11.51 9.76 -13.50
CA ASP A 589 -11.62 10.03 -12.06
C ASP A 589 -12.03 8.77 -11.29
N ARG A 590 -12.27 8.92 -9.98
CA ARG A 590 -12.61 7.78 -9.12
C ARG A 590 -13.94 7.13 -9.52
N ASP A 591 -14.88 7.92 -10.02
CA ASP A 591 -16.22 7.45 -10.38
C ASP A 591 -16.18 6.64 -11.70
N THR A 592 -15.33 7.03 -12.65
CA THR A 592 -15.15 6.34 -13.93
C THR A 592 -14.21 5.14 -13.86
N THR A 593 -13.34 5.07 -12.85
CA THR A 593 -12.30 4.02 -12.73
C THR A 593 -12.64 2.91 -11.74
N GLY A 594 -13.86 2.84 -11.22
CA GLY A 594 -14.30 1.87 -10.23
C GLY A 594 -14.35 0.40 -10.72
N ARG A 595 -14.42 0.16 -12.03
CA ARG A 595 -14.42 -1.18 -12.62
C ARG A 595 -12.99 -1.73 -12.81
N LYS A 596 -12.83 -3.05 -12.71
CA LYS A 596 -11.56 -3.71 -13.01
C LYS A 596 -11.14 -3.38 -14.46
N HIS A 597 -9.90 -2.96 -14.68
CA HIS A 597 -9.31 -2.55 -15.96
C HIS A 597 -9.82 -1.25 -16.62
N ALA A 598 -10.83 -0.57 -16.06
CA ALA A 598 -11.34 0.69 -16.65
C ALA A 598 -10.25 1.76 -16.84
N HIS A 599 -9.29 1.84 -15.91
CA HIS A 599 -8.16 2.75 -16.00
C HIS A 599 -7.25 2.46 -17.22
N GLU A 600 -6.98 1.19 -17.48
CA GLU A 600 -6.17 0.74 -18.62
C GLU A 600 -6.89 0.98 -19.95
N GLU A 601 -8.19 0.71 -19.98
CA GLU A 601 -9.06 0.94 -21.16
C GLU A 601 -9.10 2.41 -21.54
N ILE A 602 -9.35 3.32 -20.58
CA ILE A 602 -9.34 4.77 -20.80
C ILE A 602 -8.02 5.22 -21.42
N LEU A 603 -6.90 4.79 -20.86
CA LEU A 603 -5.58 5.16 -21.37
C LEU A 603 -5.26 4.53 -22.73
N ALA A 604 -5.72 3.31 -23.00
CA ALA A 604 -5.57 2.66 -24.31
C ALA A 604 -6.35 3.41 -25.38
N HIS A 605 -7.59 3.81 -25.13
CA HIS A 605 -8.38 4.64 -26.02
C HIS A 605 -7.71 6.00 -26.29
N PHE A 606 -7.21 6.65 -25.22
CA PHE A 606 -6.54 7.93 -25.37
C PHE A 606 -5.23 7.81 -26.18
N ARG A 607 -4.42 6.77 -25.97
CA ARG A 607 -3.20 6.51 -26.77
C ARG A 607 -3.49 6.25 -28.24
N ARG A 608 -4.63 5.61 -28.57
CA ARG A 608 -5.06 5.37 -29.96
C ARG A 608 -5.60 6.62 -30.63
N ARG A 609 -5.67 7.75 -29.92
CA ARG A 609 -6.26 9.03 -30.36
C ARG A 609 -7.76 8.94 -30.65
N ASP A 610 -8.48 8.04 -29.94
CA ASP A 610 -9.93 7.99 -30.00
C ASP A 610 -10.53 9.24 -29.32
N TYR A 611 -9.75 9.91 -28.46
CA TYR A 611 -10.09 11.13 -27.73
C TYR A 611 -8.95 12.16 -27.80
N ASP A 612 -9.35 13.44 -27.76
CA ASP A 612 -8.44 14.58 -27.94
C ASP A 612 -8.03 15.19 -26.57
N ILE A 613 -8.95 15.15 -25.60
CA ILE A 613 -8.72 15.71 -24.24
C ILE A 613 -8.94 14.63 -23.19
N LEU A 614 -7.94 14.40 -22.35
CA LEU A 614 -8.04 13.60 -21.14
C LEU A 614 -8.29 14.51 -19.94
N LEU A 615 -9.51 14.48 -19.42
CA LEU A 615 -9.92 15.24 -18.24
C LEU A 615 -9.85 14.34 -16.99
N GLY A 616 -9.20 14.79 -15.94
CA GLY A 616 -9.20 13.97 -14.72
C GLY A 616 -8.62 14.65 -13.49
N THR A 617 -8.49 13.86 -12.43
CA THR A 617 -7.89 14.28 -11.16
C THR A 617 -6.39 13.97 -11.15
N GLN A 618 -5.75 13.91 -9.99
CA GLN A 618 -4.32 13.57 -9.85
C GLN A 618 -3.91 12.24 -10.52
N MET A 619 -4.89 11.37 -10.87
CA MET A 619 -4.62 10.12 -11.58
C MET A 619 -4.00 10.34 -12.96
N VAL A 620 -4.38 11.41 -13.67
CA VAL A 620 -3.82 11.75 -15.00
C VAL A 620 -2.38 12.26 -14.94
N ALA A 621 -1.93 12.74 -13.76
CA ALA A 621 -0.58 13.25 -13.55
C ALA A 621 0.47 12.15 -13.34
N LYS A 622 0.08 10.89 -13.04
CA LYS A 622 0.99 9.84 -12.56
C LYS A 622 1.19 8.72 -13.59
N GLY A 623 2.45 8.29 -13.75
CA GLY A 623 2.82 6.97 -14.27
C GLY A 623 2.61 6.67 -15.77
N HIS A 624 2.09 7.63 -16.59
CA HIS A 624 1.74 7.33 -17.98
C HIS A 624 2.63 8.05 -18.98
N ASP A 625 3.04 7.33 -20.02
CA ASP A 625 3.60 7.93 -21.22
C ASP A 625 2.51 8.11 -22.26
N LEU A 626 2.30 9.36 -22.64
CA LEU A 626 1.26 9.79 -23.57
C LEU A 626 1.90 10.67 -24.65
N PRO A 627 2.46 10.05 -25.67
CA PRO A 627 3.33 10.76 -26.64
C PRO A 627 2.59 11.85 -27.45
N GLY A 628 1.26 11.76 -27.56
CA GLY A 628 0.44 12.76 -28.26
C GLY A 628 0.17 14.04 -27.48
N VAL A 629 0.52 14.10 -26.18
CA VAL A 629 0.17 15.23 -25.30
C VAL A 629 1.16 16.38 -25.46
N GLN A 630 0.72 17.50 -26.01
CA GLN A 630 1.49 18.72 -26.13
C GLN A 630 1.03 19.81 -25.16
N THR A 631 -0.26 19.79 -24.78
CA THR A 631 -0.84 20.80 -23.90
C THR A 631 -1.34 20.19 -22.60
N VAL A 632 -1.04 20.89 -21.49
CA VAL A 632 -1.55 20.57 -20.17
C VAL A 632 -2.19 21.77 -19.52
N GLY A 633 -3.44 21.62 -19.07
CA GLY A 633 -4.15 22.61 -18.26
C GLY A 633 -4.25 22.13 -16.81
N ILE A 634 -3.78 22.93 -15.87
CA ILE A 634 -3.94 22.69 -14.44
C ILE A 634 -4.97 23.66 -13.90
N ILE A 635 -6.14 23.12 -13.57
CA ILE A 635 -7.26 23.90 -13.06
C ILE A 635 -7.15 23.94 -11.54
N SER A 636 -7.04 25.17 -10.99
CA SER A 636 -7.05 25.40 -9.54
C SER A 636 -5.89 24.78 -8.78
N ALA A 637 -4.69 25.31 -8.97
CA ALA A 637 -3.55 25.03 -8.11
C ALA A 637 -3.83 25.36 -6.63
N ASP A 638 -4.70 26.36 -6.40
CA ASP A 638 -5.12 26.84 -5.08
C ASP A 638 -5.77 25.76 -4.20
N ALA A 639 -6.40 24.76 -4.80
CA ALA A 639 -7.02 23.67 -4.06
C ALA A 639 -6.01 22.83 -3.25
N SER A 640 -4.77 22.69 -3.74
CA SER A 640 -3.68 22.09 -2.98
C SER A 640 -3.04 23.07 -2.01
N LEU A 641 -2.87 24.33 -2.45
CA LEU A 641 -2.13 25.35 -1.74
C LEU A 641 -2.81 25.75 -0.43
N ASN A 642 -4.13 25.80 -0.42
CA ASN A 642 -4.92 26.27 0.71
C ASN A 642 -5.47 25.14 1.61
N LEU A 643 -4.92 23.94 1.53
CA LEU A 643 -5.19 22.91 2.52
C LEU A 643 -4.60 23.35 3.87
N PRO A 644 -5.32 23.12 5.00
CA PRO A 644 -4.81 23.44 6.32
C PRO A 644 -3.75 22.45 6.78
N ASP A 645 -2.76 22.18 5.96
CA ASP A 645 -1.70 21.18 6.18
C ASP A 645 -0.34 21.81 5.87
N PHE A 646 0.65 21.56 6.70
CA PHE A 646 2.00 22.13 6.55
C PHE A 646 2.67 21.69 5.23
N ARG A 647 2.20 20.60 4.59
CA ARG A 647 2.68 20.12 3.28
C ARG A 647 1.92 20.72 2.10
N ALA A 648 1.03 21.69 2.32
CA ALA A 648 0.16 22.22 1.25
C ALA A 648 0.97 22.80 0.09
N ALA A 649 2.00 23.62 0.40
CA ALA A 649 2.89 24.23 -0.60
C ALA A 649 3.72 23.17 -1.34
N GLU A 650 4.29 22.20 -0.62
CA GLU A 650 5.02 21.06 -1.18
C GLU A 650 4.14 20.25 -2.15
N ARG A 651 2.92 19.91 -1.74
CA ARG A 651 1.96 19.20 -2.60
C ARG A 651 1.58 19.99 -3.85
N CYS A 652 1.43 21.31 -3.72
CA CYS A 652 1.13 22.19 -4.85
C CYS A 652 2.30 22.19 -5.85
N PHE A 653 3.53 22.39 -5.38
CA PHE A 653 4.73 22.33 -6.20
C PHE A 653 4.86 21.01 -6.94
N MET A 654 4.75 19.89 -6.21
CA MET A 654 4.83 18.53 -6.76
C MET A 654 3.77 18.29 -7.84
N LEU A 655 2.52 18.69 -7.57
CA LEU A 655 1.41 18.49 -8.48
C LEU A 655 1.62 19.23 -9.79
N ILE A 656 2.02 20.51 -9.74
CA ILE A 656 2.28 21.31 -10.93
C ILE A 656 3.44 20.70 -11.71
N THR A 657 4.58 20.41 -11.07
CA THR A 657 5.77 19.87 -11.71
C THR A 657 5.55 18.50 -12.35
N GLN A 658 4.90 17.57 -11.65
CA GLN A 658 4.62 16.24 -12.17
C GLN A 658 3.64 16.27 -13.36
N THR A 659 2.61 17.12 -13.27
CA THR A 659 1.62 17.27 -14.34
C THR A 659 2.23 17.97 -15.55
N ALA A 660 3.01 19.01 -15.33
CA ALA A 660 3.77 19.69 -16.39
C ALA A 660 4.70 18.73 -17.13
N GLY A 661 5.35 17.82 -16.40
CA GLY A 661 6.20 16.78 -16.98
C GLY A 661 5.52 15.83 -17.96
N ARG A 662 4.20 15.90 -18.14
CA ARG A 662 3.45 15.12 -19.15
C ARG A 662 3.47 15.77 -20.53
N ALA A 663 3.64 17.06 -20.63
CA ALA A 663 3.66 17.78 -21.89
C ALA A 663 5.01 17.63 -22.63
N GLY A 664 4.97 17.52 -23.96
CA GLY A 664 6.14 17.60 -24.83
C GLY A 664 7.20 16.52 -24.60
N ARG A 665 6.80 15.25 -24.46
CA ARG A 665 7.75 14.15 -24.30
C ARG A 665 8.36 13.64 -25.60
N HIS A 666 7.62 13.83 -26.70
CA HIS A 666 8.02 13.33 -28.03
C HIS A 666 7.79 14.46 -29.04
N GLY A 667 8.82 15.21 -29.40
CA GLY A 667 8.75 16.23 -30.46
C GLY A 667 8.86 17.68 -29.95
N ALA A 668 7.90 18.52 -30.30
CA ALA A 668 7.91 19.95 -29.97
C ALA A 668 7.85 20.22 -28.45
N ARG A 669 8.31 21.39 -28.04
CA ARG A 669 8.26 21.84 -26.65
C ARG A 669 6.81 21.93 -26.17
N GLY A 670 6.44 21.17 -25.15
CA GLY A 670 5.11 21.19 -24.58
C GLY A 670 4.76 22.52 -23.90
N GLU A 671 3.46 22.84 -23.85
CA GLU A 671 2.95 24.02 -23.18
C GLU A 671 2.02 23.66 -22.03
N VAL A 672 2.17 24.39 -20.91
CA VAL A 672 1.39 24.16 -19.69
C VAL A 672 0.83 25.45 -19.15
N ILE A 673 -0.48 25.46 -18.90
CA ILE A 673 -1.14 26.58 -18.24
C ILE A 673 -1.60 26.17 -16.85
N VAL A 674 -1.19 26.94 -15.85
CA VAL A 674 -1.60 26.81 -14.44
C VAL A 674 -2.58 27.92 -14.09
N GLN A 675 -3.83 27.60 -13.84
CA GLN A 675 -4.83 28.58 -13.40
C GLN A 675 -4.80 28.68 -11.87
N THR A 676 -4.62 29.89 -11.35
CA THR A 676 -4.50 30.14 -9.91
C THR A 676 -5.03 31.54 -9.53
N TYR A 677 -5.51 31.71 -8.31
CA TYR A 677 -5.83 33.00 -7.70
C TYR A 677 -4.65 33.58 -6.91
N ASN A 678 -3.55 32.83 -6.80
CA ASN A 678 -2.35 33.25 -6.08
C ASN A 678 -1.07 32.97 -6.87
N PRO A 679 -0.91 33.62 -8.06
CA PRO A 679 0.23 33.38 -8.94
C PRO A 679 1.56 33.82 -8.33
N GLU A 680 1.56 34.70 -7.35
CA GLU A 680 2.78 35.22 -6.70
C GLU A 680 3.36 34.26 -5.65
N HIS A 681 2.61 33.22 -5.24
CA HIS A 681 3.04 32.31 -4.21
C HIS A 681 4.33 31.58 -4.63
N TYR A 682 5.33 31.52 -3.73
CA TYR A 682 6.65 30.94 -4.00
C TYR A 682 6.60 29.52 -4.56
N ALA A 683 5.71 28.66 -4.05
CA ALA A 683 5.57 27.29 -4.54
C ALA A 683 5.09 27.28 -6.00
N VAL A 684 4.17 28.16 -6.38
CA VAL A 684 3.72 28.32 -7.74
C VAL A 684 4.85 28.86 -8.62
N GLN A 685 5.51 29.94 -8.19
CA GLN A 685 6.62 30.55 -8.92
C GLN A 685 7.78 29.60 -9.18
N SER A 686 8.16 28.79 -8.18
CA SER A 686 9.21 27.78 -8.32
C SER A 686 8.76 26.65 -9.25
N ALA A 687 7.48 26.22 -9.18
CA ALA A 687 6.95 25.21 -10.07
C ALA A 687 6.85 25.65 -11.54
N LEU A 688 6.56 26.94 -11.80
CA LEU A 688 6.60 27.51 -13.18
C LEU A 688 8.00 27.41 -13.79
N ARG A 689 9.05 27.55 -12.98
CA ARG A 689 10.45 27.40 -13.40
C ARG A 689 10.94 25.96 -13.33
N GLN A 690 10.14 25.06 -12.75
CA GLN A 690 10.50 23.67 -12.47
C GLN A 690 11.79 23.56 -11.62
N ASP A 691 11.96 24.51 -10.71
CA ASP A 691 13.15 24.68 -9.87
C ASP A 691 12.84 24.18 -8.45
N TYR A 692 13.20 22.92 -8.21
CA TYR A 692 13.00 22.27 -6.91
C TYR A 692 13.91 22.88 -5.83
N GLU A 693 15.14 23.26 -6.18
CA GLU A 693 16.12 23.81 -5.22
C GLU A 693 15.66 25.18 -4.70
N ALA A 694 15.13 26.05 -5.59
CA ALA A 694 14.54 27.33 -5.20
C ALA A 694 13.28 27.14 -4.33
N PHE A 695 12.44 26.13 -4.62
CA PHE A 695 11.30 25.77 -3.78
C PHE A 695 11.77 25.33 -2.39
N TYR A 696 12.71 24.37 -2.32
CA TYR A 696 13.23 23.85 -1.06
C TYR A 696 13.82 24.96 -0.18
N ALA A 697 14.62 25.85 -0.77
CA ALA A 697 15.27 26.94 -0.05
C ALA A 697 14.27 27.87 0.67
N GLN A 698 13.09 28.08 0.08
CA GLN A 698 12.05 28.91 0.71
C GLN A 698 11.21 28.13 1.72
N GLU A 699 10.79 26.92 1.35
CA GLU A 699 9.95 26.07 2.21
C GLU A 699 10.66 25.68 3.51
N ILE A 700 11.95 25.36 3.47
CA ILE A 700 12.70 24.91 4.65
C ILE A 700 12.80 26.00 5.74
N VAL A 701 12.80 27.28 5.34
CA VAL A 701 12.78 28.40 6.30
C VAL A 701 11.47 28.39 7.09
N LEU A 702 10.32 28.27 6.40
CA LEU A 702 9.00 28.19 7.04
C LEU A 702 8.88 26.95 7.93
N ARG A 703 9.41 25.79 7.48
CA ARG A 703 9.41 24.58 8.29
C ARG A 703 10.23 24.76 9.57
N ARG A 704 11.33 25.49 9.51
CA ARG A 704 12.17 25.79 10.68
C ARG A 704 11.45 26.72 11.66
N GLU A 705 10.85 27.79 11.18
CA GLU A 705 10.12 28.75 12.02
C GLU A 705 8.93 28.08 12.74
N LEU A 706 8.22 27.19 12.06
CA LEU A 706 7.04 26.51 12.59
C LEU A 706 7.35 25.16 13.24
N PHE A 707 8.61 24.76 13.29
CA PHE A 707 9.07 23.48 13.84
C PHE A 707 8.33 22.29 13.26
N TYR A 708 8.39 22.17 11.91
CA TYR A 708 7.84 21.02 11.15
C TYR A 708 8.95 20.17 10.52
N PRO A 709 8.64 18.92 10.11
CA PRO A 709 9.59 18.10 9.35
C PRO A 709 10.16 18.82 8.12
N PRO A 710 11.46 18.68 7.83
CA PRO A 710 12.42 17.71 8.39
C PRO A 710 13.11 18.12 9.70
N LEU A 711 12.83 19.30 10.26
CA LEU A 711 13.48 19.85 11.46
C LEU A 711 12.91 19.25 12.77
N SER A 712 11.76 18.61 12.68
CA SER A 712 11.12 17.89 13.78
C SER A 712 10.52 16.56 13.28
N ARG A 713 10.12 15.72 14.22
CA ARG A 713 9.31 14.53 13.96
C ARG A 713 7.91 14.77 14.50
N LEU A 714 6.92 14.15 13.89
CA LEU A 714 5.53 14.31 14.29
C LEU A 714 4.97 12.99 14.85
N VAL A 715 4.20 13.11 15.93
CA VAL A 715 3.37 12.02 16.43
C VAL A 715 1.95 12.54 16.60
N LYS A 716 1.00 11.91 15.92
CA LYS A 716 -0.41 12.23 16.02
C LYS A 716 -1.13 11.15 16.83
N LEU A 717 -1.83 11.58 17.88
CA LEU A 717 -2.71 10.71 18.64
C LEU A 717 -4.16 11.09 18.31
N LEU A 718 -4.97 10.10 17.98
CA LEU A 718 -6.39 10.24 17.75
C LEU A 718 -7.14 9.54 18.89
N PHE A 719 -7.79 10.30 19.74
CA PHE A 719 -8.66 9.80 20.81
C PHE A 719 -10.08 9.67 20.28
N HIS A 720 -10.74 8.54 20.50
CA HIS A 720 -12.09 8.30 20.02
C HIS A 720 -12.95 7.59 21.05
N HIS A 721 -14.22 7.98 21.15
CA HIS A 721 -15.19 7.35 22.03
C HIS A 721 -16.63 7.70 21.59
N MET A 722 -17.61 6.85 21.93
CA MET A 722 -19.03 7.09 21.66
C MET A 722 -19.56 8.31 22.44
N ASP A 723 -19.01 8.58 23.62
CA ASP A 723 -19.29 9.75 24.42
C ASP A 723 -18.26 10.84 24.12
N ARG A 724 -18.75 12.02 23.72
CA ARG A 724 -17.91 13.17 23.35
C ARG A 724 -17.05 13.67 24.51
N GLN A 725 -17.63 13.73 25.71
CA GLN A 725 -16.94 14.28 26.89
C GLN A 725 -15.79 13.35 27.30
N ARG A 726 -16.02 12.05 27.31
CA ARG A 726 -14.97 11.06 27.62
C ARG A 726 -13.81 11.09 26.61
N ALA A 727 -14.11 11.24 25.31
CA ALA A 727 -13.05 11.39 24.29
C ALA A 727 -12.22 12.67 24.51
N TRP A 728 -12.89 13.77 24.88
CA TRP A 728 -12.22 15.02 25.20
C TRP A 728 -11.37 14.92 26.45
N ASP A 729 -11.94 14.40 27.53
CA ASP A 729 -11.26 14.29 28.84
C ASP A 729 -10.01 13.40 28.73
N ALA A 730 -10.09 12.31 27.97
CA ALA A 730 -8.93 11.44 27.71
C ALA A 730 -7.83 12.18 26.95
N ALA A 731 -8.18 12.98 25.94
CA ALA A 731 -7.23 13.77 25.17
C ALA A 731 -6.62 14.91 26.00
N ALA A 732 -7.42 15.59 26.82
CA ALA A 732 -6.98 16.67 27.69
C ALA A 732 -6.06 16.15 28.80
N ALA A 733 -6.43 15.07 29.48
CA ALA A 733 -5.59 14.44 30.50
C ALA A 733 -4.23 14.01 29.95
N PHE A 734 -4.20 13.45 28.74
CA PHE A 734 -2.94 13.12 28.07
C PHE A 734 -2.10 14.37 27.78
N ALA A 735 -2.73 15.45 27.31
CA ALA A 735 -2.03 16.70 27.01
C ALA A 735 -1.39 17.30 28.27
N ASP A 736 -2.10 17.27 29.40
CA ASP A 736 -1.59 17.76 30.69
C ASP A 736 -0.37 16.93 31.14
N VAL A 737 -0.45 15.60 31.08
CA VAL A 737 0.66 14.70 31.44
C VAL A 737 1.88 14.96 30.55
N PHE A 738 1.67 15.10 29.23
CA PHE A 738 2.75 15.40 28.30
C PHE A 738 3.39 16.76 28.60
N GLN A 739 2.60 17.81 28.83
CA GLN A 739 3.10 19.15 29.12
C GLN A 739 3.90 19.18 30.42
N ASN A 740 3.50 18.42 31.42
CA ASN A 740 4.23 18.33 32.69
C ASN A 740 5.57 17.60 32.50
N GLU A 741 5.59 16.46 31.76
CA GLU A 741 6.80 15.66 31.54
C GLU A 741 7.84 16.43 30.71
N PHE A 742 7.40 17.12 29.66
CA PHE A 742 8.28 17.84 28.76
C PHE A 742 8.41 19.32 29.08
N HIS A 743 7.94 19.76 30.27
CA HIS A 743 8.05 21.14 30.72
C HIS A 743 9.50 21.63 30.72
N GLY A 744 9.77 22.74 30.05
CA GLY A 744 11.11 23.32 29.94
C GLY A 744 12.09 22.60 29.00
N ARG A 745 11.73 21.45 28.44
CA ARG A 745 12.56 20.73 27.43
C ARG A 745 12.40 21.43 26.08
N GLN A 746 13.50 21.96 25.53
CA GLN A 746 13.49 22.53 24.19
C GLN A 746 13.29 21.45 23.12
N GLY A 747 12.58 21.78 22.05
CA GLY A 747 12.35 20.87 20.92
C GLY A 747 11.17 19.91 21.09
N TYR A 748 10.28 20.16 22.08
CA TYR A 748 9.03 19.42 22.24
C TYR A 748 7.87 20.40 22.33
N MET A 749 6.85 20.16 21.50
CA MET A 749 5.65 21.00 21.45
C MET A 749 4.42 20.12 21.26
N LEU A 750 3.36 20.41 22.00
CA LEU A 750 2.06 19.79 21.84
C LEU A 750 1.08 20.80 21.26
N VAL A 751 0.30 20.37 20.28
CA VAL A 751 -0.79 21.13 19.65
C VAL A 751 -2.09 20.36 19.85
N GLY A 752 -3.12 21.04 20.32
CA GLY A 752 -4.39 20.42 20.67
C GLY A 752 -4.53 20.23 22.20
N PRO A 753 -5.54 19.45 22.67
CA PRO A 753 -6.48 18.66 21.86
C PRO A 753 -7.41 19.54 21.00
N SER A 754 -7.77 19.04 19.82
CA SER A 754 -8.73 19.70 18.93
C SER A 754 -9.61 18.65 18.23
N PRO A 755 -10.84 18.99 17.80
CA PRO A 755 -11.66 18.07 17.04
C PRO A 755 -10.95 17.62 15.74
N ALA A 756 -11.05 16.34 15.40
CA ALA A 756 -10.55 15.86 14.11
C ALA A 756 -11.31 16.51 12.95
N LEU A 757 -10.72 16.50 11.74
CA LEU A 757 -11.36 17.04 10.54
C LEU A 757 -12.74 16.41 10.29
N ILE A 758 -12.87 15.11 10.53
CA ILE A 758 -14.14 14.41 10.67
C ILE A 758 -14.35 14.17 12.15
N ALA A 759 -15.05 15.09 12.78
CA ALA A 759 -15.24 15.12 14.24
C ALA A 759 -16.05 13.93 14.78
N GLN A 760 -16.85 13.28 13.92
CA GLN A 760 -17.59 12.07 14.27
C GLN A 760 -17.59 11.08 13.12
N GLU A 761 -17.22 9.84 13.37
CA GLU A 761 -17.21 8.75 12.40
C GLU A 761 -17.74 7.47 13.06
N ARG A 762 -18.68 6.79 12.40
CA ARG A 762 -19.33 5.55 12.90
C ARG A 762 -19.91 5.67 14.30
N GLY A 763 -20.38 6.88 14.67
CA GLY A 763 -20.94 7.18 15.98
C GLY A 763 -19.92 7.60 17.03
N GLU A 764 -18.63 7.49 16.79
CA GLU A 764 -17.56 7.89 17.71
C GLU A 764 -17.12 9.33 17.49
N TYR A 765 -16.99 10.09 18.56
CA TYR A 765 -16.37 11.43 18.58
C TYR A 765 -14.86 11.30 18.60
N ARG A 766 -14.16 12.21 17.88
CA ARG A 766 -12.74 12.11 17.59
C ARG A 766 -12.00 13.41 17.91
N PHE A 767 -10.95 13.32 18.74
CA PHE A 767 -10.07 14.43 19.08
C PHE A 767 -8.63 14.10 18.74
N VAL A 768 -7.88 15.09 18.28
CA VAL A 768 -6.49 14.96 17.84
C VAL A 768 -5.58 15.73 18.77
N VAL A 769 -4.49 15.10 19.16
CA VAL A 769 -3.32 15.73 19.77
C VAL A 769 -2.13 15.50 18.84
N LEU A 770 -1.41 16.57 18.50
CA LEU A 770 -0.23 16.51 17.65
C LEU A 770 1.01 16.89 18.48
N ILE A 771 1.98 16.00 18.53
CA ILE A 771 3.28 16.25 19.16
C ILE A 771 4.30 16.54 18.06
N LYS A 772 5.08 17.61 18.22
CA LYS A 772 6.26 17.93 17.44
C LYS A 772 7.47 17.69 18.33
N ALA A 773 8.42 16.86 17.88
CA ALA A 773 9.56 16.43 18.68
C ALA A 773 10.88 16.56 17.92
N ALA A 774 11.92 17.03 18.56
CA ALA A 774 13.28 17.02 18.03
C ALA A 774 13.83 15.57 17.97
N ALA A 775 13.55 14.77 19.00
CA ALA A 775 13.89 13.35 19.08
C ALA A 775 12.62 12.51 19.22
N LEU A 776 12.40 11.62 18.24
CA LEU A 776 11.21 10.76 18.24
C LEU A 776 11.26 9.71 19.36
N VAL A 777 12.46 9.21 19.69
CA VAL A 777 12.65 8.14 20.67
C VAL A 777 12.11 8.53 22.04
N ASP A 778 12.32 9.78 22.48
CA ASP A 778 11.85 10.25 23.79
C ASP A 778 10.31 10.21 23.89
N VAL A 779 9.64 10.57 22.78
CA VAL A 779 8.17 10.52 22.72
C VAL A 779 7.68 9.06 22.64
N GLN A 780 8.38 8.22 21.91
CA GLN A 780 8.03 6.78 21.83
C GLN A 780 8.18 6.10 23.21
N ASP A 781 9.23 6.40 23.95
CA ASP A 781 9.45 5.85 25.30
C ASP A 781 8.39 6.36 26.27
N PHE A 782 8.10 7.67 26.27
CA PHE A 782 7.00 8.24 27.05
C PHE A 782 5.65 7.57 26.72
N LEU A 783 5.31 7.38 25.45
CA LEU A 783 4.06 6.74 25.05
C LEU A 783 3.97 5.28 25.50
N ARG A 784 5.11 4.56 25.54
CA ARG A 784 5.20 3.19 26.10
C ARG A 784 4.98 3.19 27.60
N GLU A 785 5.65 4.06 28.33
CA GLU A 785 5.54 4.18 29.79
C GLU A 785 4.11 4.55 30.22
N GLN A 786 3.44 5.41 29.46
CA GLN A 786 2.03 5.75 29.65
C GLN A 786 1.05 4.68 29.15
N GLY A 787 1.52 3.56 28.58
CA GLY A 787 0.69 2.49 28.07
C GLY A 787 -0.23 2.89 26.90
N MET A 788 0.05 4.01 26.22
CA MET A 788 -0.83 4.56 25.19
C MET A 788 -1.01 3.62 24.00
N HIS A 789 0.01 2.82 23.68
CA HIS A 789 0.00 1.84 22.59
C HIS A 789 -0.91 0.63 22.88
N LEU A 790 -1.29 0.40 24.12
CA LEU A 790 -2.15 -0.70 24.57
C LEU A 790 -3.63 -0.31 24.62
N ARG A 791 -3.94 0.97 24.47
CA ARG A 791 -5.30 1.51 24.56
C ARG A 791 -6.05 1.32 23.24
N ASP A 792 -7.30 0.83 23.32
CA ASP A 792 -8.16 0.66 22.15
C ASP A 792 -8.84 1.95 21.70
N ASP A 793 -9.02 2.92 22.61
CA ASP A 793 -9.61 4.24 22.35
C ASP A 793 -8.60 5.27 21.81
N VAL A 794 -7.35 4.86 21.55
CA VAL A 794 -6.29 5.73 21.02
C VAL A 794 -5.66 5.11 19.79
N ALA A 795 -5.56 5.88 18.72
CA ALA A 795 -4.79 5.52 17.54
C ALA A 795 -3.55 6.42 17.41
N ILE A 796 -2.37 5.80 17.38
CA ILE A 796 -1.08 6.47 17.27
C ILE A 796 -0.63 6.46 15.81
N ASP A 797 -0.15 7.60 15.32
CA ASP A 797 0.40 7.75 13.97
C ASP A 797 1.76 8.47 14.04
N ILE A 798 2.82 7.70 13.80
CA ILE A 798 4.20 8.20 13.75
C ILE A 798 4.46 8.75 12.34
N ASP A 799 4.98 9.96 12.23
CA ASP A 799 5.21 10.70 10.99
C ASP A 799 3.95 10.71 10.09
N PRO A 800 2.86 11.32 10.53
CA PRO A 800 1.66 11.43 9.74
C PRO A 800 1.90 12.23 8.46
N ILE A 801 1.30 11.80 7.34
CA ILE A 801 1.35 12.57 6.08
C ILE A 801 0.33 13.70 6.05
N THR A 802 -0.62 13.71 6.99
CA THR A 802 -1.58 14.78 7.23
C THR A 802 -1.81 14.94 8.71
N ILE A 803 -1.84 16.19 9.16
CA ILE A 803 -1.98 16.51 10.58
C ILE A 803 -3.45 16.52 11.04
N PHE A 804 -4.42 16.41 10.14
CA PHE A 804 -5.85 16.46 10.41
C PHE A 804 -6.56 15.13 10.28
#